data_8e6c14d82c5d00e09c7da4de53ff4dd7
#
_entry.id   8e6c14d82c5d00e09c7da4de53ff4dd7
#
_cell.length_a   1.000
_cell.length_b   1.000
_cell.length_c   1.000
_cell.angle_alpha   90.00
_cell.angle_beta   90.00
_cell.angle_gamma   90.00
#
_symmetry.space_group_name_H-M   'P 1'
#
loop_
_entity.id
_entity.type
_entity.pdbx_description
1 polymer ?
#
loop_
_entity_poly.entity_id
_entity_poly.type
_entity_poly.pdbx_seq_one_letter_code
_entity_poly.pdbx_strand_id
1 'polypeptide(L)'
;MSGLRSQRLALLVLVLSLALLWLGCSRQPDPQRAFDQAQRTFVRGDLALARREADAAYRRFSGNELQWKWKFRLLEAEILLDQGLSADVLSLLDSNLPQQFSGGDLAIKQLTLQGGAYAQLDRFQDADHRLKEAEGLSGKLNSPLAGEVARARGVLAFRQNDQESSGHFLRQSLQLARQQNDVHLQMTDLTNLGAVAERQEHYDEAIDWLNDAYRAAGVLHDRHTAQVALGNLAWAYYKMGDFDRSLAFYQEAEKAAKDLGAAYDQIGWLNNIGLVYYQQNQLTVAEDYYRQSLALAREDQHPELVVDALTSLAFVSAQTGQLVEAQRYGEEAFEKAHARNDRSSELYPLLVRGQVAAGRGDYKQAEEVFHEVANDPKSDLSLRWQAQNDLARLYEHEHRLTAADNQYRKALATIEHARATLQREEFKLPFLANAAHLYDDYIRFLLAQGRDQTALELADYSRARTLAEGLGALPKNAAADSRAMNAQQIARAAHATILFYWLGREHSYLWAITPNRTARYQLPPSNEIDTAVFRYRQALLGWQDVLKTANTDGTHLYDVLVAPAKKLMPPNSRVILITDGSLDSLNFETLLVSTPAVHYWIEDATVLTASSLRVLAASKNHRDAETGKLLLIGDAIAPSSDYAPLPNAMREVQNVESHFPVEKRETFTRDHATPAAYLTSDPGQFSFIHFVAHATASKLSPLDSAIVLSRSSGDQDSFKLYARDITPHLLHANLVTISSCYGAGAEAYSGEGLVGLSWAFLRAGAHNVIGTLWDVSDASTADLMGRMYDELKRGQTPEAALRTAKLSLLHSDGVARKPFYWAPFQLYTGRR
;
A
#
# COMPACT_ATOMS: atom_id res chain seq x y z
N MET A 1 -26.91 78.23 -36.93
CA MET A 1 -27.95 77.17 -36.70
C MET A 1 -27.51 75.72 -36.86
N SER A 2 -26.18 75.41 -36.89
CA SER A 2 -25.65 73.99 -37.02
C SER A 2 -25.31 73.32 -35.69
N GLY A 3 -25.11 74.14 -34.60
CA GLY A 3 -24.71 73.57 -33.31
C GLY A 3 -25.83 72.92 -32.47
N LEU A 4 -27.08 73.39 -32.66
CA LEU A 4 -28.23 72.87 -31.89
C LEU A 4 -28.78 71.52 -32.45
N ARG A 5 -28.52 71.23 -33.72
CA ARG A 5 -28.91 69.94 -34.31
C ARG A 5 -28.00 68.79 -33.89
N SER A 6 -26.69 69.02 -33.74
CA SER A 6 -25.72 67.95 -33.27
C SER A 6 -25.90 67.61 -31.79
N GLN A 7 -26.25 68.60 -30.93
CA GLN A 7 -26.55 68.33 -29.52
C GLN A 7 -27.84 67.53 -29.30
N ARG A 8 -28.88 67.78 -30.09
CA ARG A 8 -30.11 66.98 -30.04
C ARG A 8 -29.96 65.60 -30.59
N LEU A 9 -29.12 65.43 -31.61
CA LEU A 9 -28.82 64.10 -32.13
C LEU A 9 -27.96 63.22 -31.11
N ALA A 10 -26.97 63.82 -30.44
CA ALA A 10 -26.19 63.19 -29.39
C ALA A 10 -27.04 62.82 -28.17
N LEU A 11 -27.97 63.66 -27.77
CA LEU A 11 -28.91 63.39 -26.67
C LEU A 11 -29.90 62.26 -27.04
N LEU A 12 -30.40 62.26 -28.30
CA LEU A 12 -31.26 61.18 -28.77
C LEU A 12 -30.52 59.79 -28.87
N VAL A 13 -29.25 59.77 -29.29
CA VAL A 13 -28.41 58.57 -29.30
C VAL A 13 -28.11 58.15 -27.88
N LEU A 14 -27.87 59.05 -26.94
CA LEU A 14 -27.61 58.69 -25.51
C LEU A 14 -28.87 58.12 -24.85
N VAL A 15 -30.07 58.74 -25.13
CA VAL A 15 -31.34 58.22 -24.59
C VAL A 15 -31.72 56.87 -25.24
N LEU A 16 -31.44 56.66 -26.52
CA LEU A 16 -31.63 55.31 -27.17
C LEU A 16 -30.67 54.32 -26.67
N SER A 17 -29.41 54.67 -26.42
CA SER A 17 -28.42 53.69 -25.84
C SER A 17 -28.74 53.36 -24.39
N LEU A 18 -29.24 54.34 -23.58
CA LEU A 18 -29.75 54.06 -22.23
C LEU A 18 -31.03 53.24 -22.25
N ALA A 19 -31.94 53.48 -23.20
CA ALA A 19 -33.15 52.67 -23.37
C ALA A 19 -32.85 51.25 -23.86
N LEU A 20 -31.83 51.06 -24.73
CA LEU A 20 -31.34 49.76 -25.15
C LEU A 20 -30.60 49.01 -23.99
N LEU A 21 -29.91 49.72 -23.13
CA LEU A 21 -29.33 49.15 -21.90
C LEU A 21 -30.44 48.76 -20.87
N TRP A 22 -31.53 49.52 -20.79
CA TRP A 22 -32.69 49.17 -19.96
C TRP A 22 -33.54 48.02 -20.54
N LEU A 23 -33.66 47.90 -21.85
CA LEU A 23 -34.32 46.77 -22.51
C LEU A 23 -33.48 45.49 -22.53
N GLY A 24 -32.14 45.60 -22.37
CA GLY A 24 -31.24 44.47 -22.23
C GLY A 24 -31.24 43.78 -20.86
N CYS A 25 -31.78 44.42 -19.82
CA CYS A 25 -31.73 43.90 -18.43
C CYS A 25 -33.04 43.30 -17.90
N SER A 26 -34.08 43.12 -18.71
CA SER A 26 -35.31 42.44 -18.24
C SER A 26 -35.45 41.02 -18.83
N ARG A 27 -34.38 40.20 -18.79
CA ARG A 27 -34.60 38.73 -18.85
C ARG A 27 -35.35 38.34 -17.57
N GLN A 28 -36.62 37.96 -17.71
CA GLN A 28 -37.33 37.33 -16.60
C GLN A 28 -36.45 36.25 -16.03
N PRO A 29 -36.30 36.21 -14.71
CA PRO A 29 -35.48 35.19 -14.07
C PRO A 29 -36.05 33.81 -14.40
N ASP A 30 -35.24 33.00 -15.05
CA ASP A 30 -35.57 31.64 -15.47
C ASP A 30 -35.32 30.69 -14.31
N PRO A 31 -36.35 30.07 -13.70
CA PRO A 31 -36.19 29.15 -12.58
C PRO A 31 -35.40 27.90 -12.96
N GLN A 32 -35.48 27.43 -14.21
CA GLN A 32 -34.66 26.29 -14.68
C GLN A 32 -33.17 26.62 -14.62
N ARG A 33 -32.77 27.80 -15.10
CA ARG A 33 -31.35 28.20 -15.05
C ARG A 33 -30.85 28.36 -13.63
N ALA A 34 -31.66 28.86 -12.70
CA ALA A 34 -31.30 29.02 -11.30
C ALA A 34 -31.14 27.63 -10.65
N PHE A 35 -32.03 26.69 -10.99
CA PHE A 35 -31.93 25.28 -10.51
C PHE A 35 -30.68 24.61 -11.05
N ASP A 36 -30.46 24.70 -12.37
CA ASP A 36 -29.26 24.09 -13.00
C ASP A 36 -27.96 24.68 -12.45
N GLN A 37 -27.95 25.97 -12.05
CA GLN A 37 -26.79 26.59 -11.42
C GLN A 37 -26.57 26.02 -10.03
N ALA A 38 -27.56 26.01 -9.14
CA ALA A 38 -27.44 25.47 -7.80
C ALA A 38 -27.08 23.96 -7.80
N GLN A 39 -27.66 23.20 -8.74
CA GLN A 39 -27.35 21.78 -8.91
C GLN A 39 -25.91 21.56 -9.39
N ARG A 40 -25.42 22.37 -10.36
CA ARG A 40 -24.00 22.29 -10.77
C ARG A 40 -23.04 22.63 -9.62
N THR A 41 -23.40 23.63 -8.79
CA THR A 41 -22.59 23.96 -7.61
C THR A 41 -22.60 22.83 -6.58
N PHE A 42 -23.75 22.19 -6.38
CA PHE A 42 -23.91 21.01 -5.54
C PHE A 42 -23.04 19.83 -6.02
N VAL A 43 -23.17 19.48 -7.30
CA VAL A 43 -22.41 18.36 -7.91
C VAL A 43 -20.89 18.59 -7.89
N ARG A 44 -20.42 19.85 -7.79
CA ARG A 44 -19.00 20.20 -7.60
C ARG A 44 -18.51 20.10 -6.14
N GLY A 45 -19.41 19.74 -5.22
CA GLY A 45 -19.09 19.62 -3.80
C GLY A 45 -19.03 20.93 -3.02
N ASP A 46 -19.39 22.08 -3.61
CA ASP A 46 -19.50 23.35 -2.85
C ASP A 46 -20.87 23.48 -2.18
N LEU A 47 -21.03 22.65 -1.12
CA LEU A 47 -22.31 22.50 -0.40
C LEU A 47 -22.82 23.85 0.19
N ALA A 48 -21.91 24.67 0.71
CA ALA A 48 -22.26 25.95 1.33
C ALA A 48 -22.79 26.96 0.31
N LEU A 49 -22.17 27.04 -0.88
CA LEU A 49 -22.62 27.91 -1.96
C LEU A 49 -23.91 27.36 -2.58
N ALA A 50 -23.97 26.06 -2.85
CA ALA A 50 -25.16 25.42 -3.41
C ALA A 50 -26.40 25.64 -2.54
N ARG A 51 -26.28 25.53 -1.20
CA ARG A 51 -27.36 25.79 -0.25
C ARG A 51 -27.82 27.26 -0.35
N ARG A 52 -26.87 28.20 -0.39
CA ARG A 52 -27.22 29.65 -0.54
C ARG A 52 -27.93 29.92 -1.85
N GLU A 53 -27.48 29.32 -2.95
CA GLU A 53 -28.10 29.46 -4.27
C GLU A 53 -29.52 28.85 -4.28
N ALA A 54 -29.71 27.67 -3.71
CA ALA A 54 -31.01 26.99 -3.61
C ALA A 54 -32.01 27.79 -2.76
N ASP A 55 -31.59 28.26 -1.57
CA ASP A 55 -32.45 29.10 -0.69
C ASP A 55 -32.80 30.45 -1.36
N ALA A 56 -31.85 31.13 -1.97
CA ALA A 56 -32.10 32.38 -2.67
C ALA A 56 -33.09 32.17 -3.84
N ALA A 57 -32.95 31.07 -4.59
CA ALA A 57 -33.86 30.73 -5.68
C ALA A 57 -35.26 30.32 -5.14
N TYR A 58 -35.32 29.57 -4.07
CA TYR A 58 -36.57 29.24 -3.38
C TYR A 58 -37.35 30.50 -3.00
N ARG A 59 -36.71 31.48 -2.35
CA ARG A 59 -37.35 32.76 -1.97
C ARG A 59 -37.81 33.59 -3.18
N ARG A 60 -37.02 33.57 -4.25
CA ARG A 60 -37.30 34.33 -5.48
C ARG A 60 -38.48 33.79 -6.27
N PHE A 61 -38.60 32.44 -6.36
CA PHE A 61 -39.59 31.77 -7.21
C PHE A 61 -40.80 31.22 -6.43
N SER A 62 -40.96 31.56 -5.14
CA SER A 62 -42.02 31.04 -4.27
C SER A 62 -43.43 31.51 -4.60
N GLY A 63 -43.59 32.52 -5.48
CA GLY A 63 -44.89 33.22 -5.67
C GLY A 63 -45.88 32.57 -6.63
N ASN A 64 -45.43 32.09 -7.80
CA ASN A 64 -46.33 31.68 -8.88
C ASN A 64 -46.10 30.29 -9.50
N GLU A 65 -45.01 29.62 -9.16
CA GLU A 65 -44.63 28.32 -9.76
C GLU A 65 -44.42 27.27 -8.68
N LEU A 66 -45.49 26.66 -8.20
CA LEU A 66 -45.48 25.71 -7.09
C LEU A 66 -44.53 24.51 -7.29
N GLN A 67 -44.34 24.08 -8.57
CA GLN A 67 -43.41 23.00 -8.91
C GLN A 67 -41.96 23.39 -8.66
N TRP A 68 -41.55 24.61 -9.07
CA TRP A 68 -40.18 25.10 -8.86
C TRP A 68 -39.88 25.34 -7.39
N LYS A 69 -40.88 25.83 -6.64
CA LYS A 69 -40.76 25.96 -5.19
C LYS A 69 -40.37 24.62 -4.54
N TRP A 70 -41.02 23.54 -4.93
CA TRP A 70 -40.70 22.21 -4.38
C TRP A 70 -39.38 21.66 -4.89
N LYS A 71 -39.03 21.88 -6.16
CA LYS A 71 -37.72 21.47 -6.67
C LYS A 71 -36.56 22.10 -5.89
N PHE A 72 -36.61 23.42 -5.63
CA PHE A 72 -35.58 24.11 -4.84
C PHE A 72 -35.55 23.62 -3.39
N ARG A 73 -36.70 23.36 -2.78
CA ARG A 73 -36.82 22.86 -1.43
C ARG A 73 -36.22 21.46 -1.31
N LEU A 74 -36.47 20.59 -2.28
CA LEU A 74 -35.91 19.23 -2.31
C LEU A 74 -34.38 19.26 -2.57
N LEU A 75 -33.91 20.16 -3.41
CA LEU A 75 -32.46 20.37 -3.60
C LEU A 75 -31.78 20.86 -2.32
N GLU A 76 -32.41 21.82 -1.62
CA GLU A 76 -31.91 22.27 -0.31
C GLU A 76 -31.89 21.14 0.71
N ALA A 77 -32.92 20.29 0.74
CA ALA A 77 -32.98 19.12 1.62
C ALA A 77 -31.90 18.08 1.29
N GLU A 78 -31.59 17.90 0.02
CA GLU A 78 -30.50 17.02 -0.44
C GLU A 78 -29.14 17.54 0.01
N ILE A 79 -28.88 18.82 -0.16
CA ILE A 79 -27.66 19.48 0.31
C ILE A 79 -27.51 19.36 1.84
N LEU A 80 -28.61 19.58 2.59
CA LEU A 80 -28.62 19.41 4.04
C LEU A 80 -28.34 17.97 4.47
N LEU A 81 -28.84 16.98 3.71
CA LEU A 81 -28.59 15.58 3.97
C LEU A 81 -27.11 15.23 3.80
N ASP A 82 -26.47 15.74 2.75
CA ASP A 82 -25.03 15.56 2.50
C ASP A 82 -24.16 16.33 3.52
N GLN A 83 -24.68 17.41 4.10
CA GLN A 83 -24.04 18.08 5.25
C GLN A 83 -24.25 17.36 6.59
N GLY A 84 -24.98 16.23 6.63
CA GLY A 84 -25.31 15.51 7.87
C GLY A 84 -26.39 16.18 8.73
N LEU A 85 -27.06 17.23 8.24
CA LEU A 85 -28.05 18.01 8.97
C LEU A 85 -29.45 17.37 8.87
N SER A 86 -29.56 16.10 9.22
CA SER A 86 -30.76 15.27 9.03
C SER A 86 -32.02 15.77 9.77
N ALA A 87 -31.84 16.38 10.94
CA ALA A 87 -32.97 16.97 11.68
C ALA A 87 -33.55 18.16 10.90
N ASP A 88 -32.70 18.98 10.27
CA ASP A 88 -33.11 20.10 9.44
C ASP A 88 -33.83 19.63 8.16
N VAL A 89 -33.36 18.50 7.56
CA VAL A 89 -34.04 17.87 6.41
C VAL A 89 -35.48 17.49 6.80
N LEU A 90 -35.66 16.80 7.92
CA LEU A 90 -37.00 16.39 8.37
C LEU A 90 -37.89 17.60 8.66
N SER A 91 -37.35 18.62 9.32
CA SER A 91 -38.07 19.90 9.58
C SER A 91 -38.45 20.61 8.27
N LEU A 92 -37.51 20.66 7.32
CA LEU A 92 -37.73 21.29 6.01
C LEU A 92 -38.82 20.54 5.21
N LEU A 93 -38.88 19.22 5.29
CA LEU A 93 -39.78 18.36 4.54
C LEU A 93 -41.05 17.92 5.33
N ASP A 94 -41.30 18.49 6.49
CA ASP A 94 -42.49 18.15 7.32
C ASP A 94 -43.81 18.57 6.65
N SER A 95 -43.79 19.53 5.75
CA SER A 95 -44.96 19.98 5.01
C SER A 95 -45.36 19.00 3.90
N ASN A 96 -46.65 18.68 3.81
CA ASN A 96 -47.16 17.78 2.76
C ASN A 96 -47.00 18.40 1.36
N LEU A 97 -46.60 17.57 0.41
CA LEU A 97 -46.65 17.92 -1.01
C LEU A 97 -48.12 18.22 -1.42
N PRO A 98 -48.36 19.20 -2.26
CA PRO A 98 -49.68 19.42 -2.85
C PRO A 98 -50.18 18.15 -3.57
N GLN A 99 -51.48 17.88 -3.47
CA GLN A 99 -52.10 16.62 -3.99
C GLN A 99 -51.75 16.36 -5.46
N GLN A 100 -51.56 17.38 -6.27
CA GLN A 100 -51.19 17.27 -7.70
C GLN A 100 -49.78 16.71 -7.90
N PHE A 101 -48.90 16.69 -6.89
CA PHE A 101 -47.51 16.16 -6.96
C PHE A 101 -47.33 14.89 -6.13
N SER A 102 -48.34 14.50 -5.35
CA SER A 102 -48.25 13.35 -4.42
C SER A 102 -48.00 12.00 -5.09
N GLY A 103 -48.21 11.90 -6.39
CA GLY A 103 -48.00 10.65 -7.16
C GLY A 103 -46.93 10.73 -8.24
N GLY A 104 -45.96 11.70 -8.14
CA GLY A 104 -44.90 11.89 -9.14
C GLY A 104 -43.49 11.91 -8.53
N ASP A 105 -42.51 12.26 -9.38
CA ASP A 105 -41.09 12.26 -9.02
C ASP A 105 -40.72 13.14 -7.82
N LEU A 106 -41.47 14.25 -7.60
CA LEU A 106 -41.27 15.09 -6.41
C LEU A 106 -41.60 14.35 -5.11
N ALA A 107 -42.63 13.48 -5.14
CA ALA A 107 -42.98 12.66 -3.99
C ALA A 107 -41.91 11.56 -3.74
N ILE A 108 -41.46 10.92 -4.80
CA ILE A 108 -40.37 9.93 -4.71
C ILE A 108 -39.14 10.58 -4.08
N LYS A 109 -38.70 11.75 -4.59
CA LYS A 109 -37.54 12.46 -4.06
C LYS A 109 -37.73 12.87 -2.59
N GLN A 110 -38.93 13.41 -2.21
CA GLN A 110 -39.22 13.75 -0.81
C GLN A 110 -39.11 12.51 0.11
N LEU A 111 -39.77 11.41 -0.25
CA LEU A 111 -39.74 10.17 0.52
C LEU A 111 -38.33 9.60 0.65
N THR A 112 -37.53 9.65 -0.44
CA THR A 112 -36.14 9.20 -0.45
C THR A 112 -35.27 10.01 0.50
N LEU A 113 -35.39 11.36 0.47
CA LEU A 113 -34.65 12.26 1.35
C LEU A 113 -35.07 12.11 2.81
N GLN A 114 -36.38 11.96 3.10
CA GLN A 114 -36.85 11.67 4.43
C GLN A 114 -36.33 10.31 4.93
N GLY A 115 -36.35 9.29 4.08
CA GLY A 115 -35.81 7.97 4.40
C GLY A 115 -34.31 8.02 4.72
N GLY A 116 -33.54 8.74 3.92
CA GLY A 116 -32.11 9.00 4.15
C GLY A 116 -31.85 9.72 5.49
N ALA A 117 -32.64 10.78 5.77
CA ALA A 117 -32.51 11.52 7.02
C ALA A 117 -32.87 10.65 8.26
N TYR A 118 -33.91 9.86 8.18
CA TYR A 118 -34.25 8.90 9.25
C TYR A 118 -33.14 7.85 9.44
N ALA A 119 -32.55 7.38 8.35
CA ALA A 119 -31.44 6.42 8.42
C ALA A 119 -30.22 7.05 9.12
N GLN A 120 -29.86 8.29 8.81
CA GLN A 120 -28.76 9.00 9.48
C GLN A 120 -29.02 9.25 10.98
N LEU A 121 -30.27 9.36 11.40
CA LEU A 121 -30.66 9.51 12.80
C LEU A 121 -30.91 8.17 13.50
N ASP A 122 -30.52 7.04 12.92
CA ASP A 122 -30.72 5.67 13.39
C ASP A 122 -32.19 5.27 13.65
N ARG A 123 -33.11 6.01 13.04
CA ARG A 123 -34.54 5.74 13.05
C ARG A 123 -34.92 4.74 11.95
N PHE A 124 -34.37 3.55 12.02
CA PHE A 124 -34.40 2.57 10.93
C PHE A 124 -35.78 2.12 10.48
N GLN A 125 -36.77 2.06 11.40
CA GLN A 125 -38.16 1.67 11.06
C GLN A 125 -38.83 2.78 10.22
N ASP A 126 -38.64 4.04 10.60
CA ASP A 126 -39.20 5.18 9.85
C ASP A 126 -38.50 5.29 8.48
N ALA A 127 -37.19 5.07 8.43
CA ALA A 127 -36.43 5.05 7.19
C ALA A 127 -36.93 3.97 6.23
N ASP A 128 -37.07 2.73 6.70
CA ASP A 128 -37.55 1.61 5.90
C ASP A 128 -38.97 1.85 5.37
N HIS A 129 -39.86 2.42 6.20
CA HIS A 129 -41.22 2.75 5.79
C HIS A 129 -41.23 3.77 4.63
N ARG A 130 -40.48 4.89 4.77
CA ARG A 130 -40.38 5.92 3.70
C ARG A 130 -39.76 5.39 2.42
N LEU A 131 -38.69 4.61 2.54
CA LEU A 131 -37.99 4.09 1.36
C LEU A 131 -38.82 3.00 0.63
N LYS A 132 -39.59 2.19 1.35
CA LYS A 132 -40.57 1.25 0.72
C LYS A 132 -41.66 1.99 -0.03
N GLU A 133 -42.19 3.08 0.52
CA GLU A 133 -43.14 3.95 -0.18
C GLU A 133 -42.54 4.53 -1.46
N ALA A 134 -41.33 5.04 -1.38
CA ALA A 134 -40.56 5.58 -2.53
C ALA A 134 -40.34 4.52 -3.60
N GLU A 135 -39.91 3.32 -3.21
CA GLU A 135 -39.64 2.19 -4.10
C GLU A 135 -40.94 1.75 -4.82
N GLY A 136 -42.02 1.60 -4.08
CA GLY A 136 -43.33 1.20 -4.63
C GLY A 136 -43.88 2.24 -5.63
N LEU A 137 -43.68 3.54 -5.39
CA LEU A 137 -44.08 4.61 -6.28
C LEU A 137 -43.16 4.71 -7.51
N SER A 138 -41.86 4.60 -7.31
CA SER A 138 -40.85 4.61 -8.38
C SER A 138 -41.06 3.45 -9.37
N GLY A 139 -41.33 2.26 -8.86
CA GLY A 139 -41.61 1.08 -9.69
C GLY A 139 -42.88 1.22 -10.53
N LYS A 140 -43.95 1.79 -9.96
CA LYS A 140 -45.23 2.04 -10.69
C LYS A 140 -45.04 3.04 -11.84
N LEU A 141 -44.18 4.03 -11.68
CA LEU A 141 -44.00 5.11 -12.62
C LEU A 141 -42.85 4.88 -13.63
N ASN A 142 -42.07 3.83 -13.44
CA ASN A 142 -40.77 3.68 -14.12
C ASN A 142 -39.90 4.96 -14.01
N SER A 143 -39.84 5.49 -12.77
CA SER A 143 -39.21 6.80 -12.52
C SER A 143 -37.70 6.75 -12.74
N PRO A 144 -37.10 7.79 -13.31
CA PRO A 144 -35.64 7.95 -13.39
C PRO A 144 -34.97 7.98 -12.02
N LEU A 145 -35.71 8.27 -10.94
CA LEU A 145 -35.20 8.29 -9.57
C LEU A 145 -35.03 6.90 -8.93
N ALA A 146 -35.31 5.83 -9.65
CA ALA A 146 -35.17 4.46 -9.13
C ALA A 146 -33.75 4.17 -8.62
N GLY A 147 -32.71 4.73 -9.28
CA GLY A 147 -31.31 4.63 -8.82
C GLY A 147 -31.12 5.30 -7.46
N GLU A 148 -31.57 6.53 -7.28
CA GLU A 148 -31.46 7.22 -5.99
C GLU A 148 -32.20 6.50 -4.85
N VAL A 149 -33.38 5.92 -5.12
CA VAL A 149 -34.11 5.11 -4.14
C VAL A 149 -33.31 3.87 -3.77
N ALA A 150 -32.74 3.16 -4.73
CA ALA A 150 -31.90 1.99 -4.49
C ALA A 150 -30.66 2.36 -3.68
N ARG A 151 -29.97 3.48 -3.99
CA ARG A 151 -28.84 3.98 -3.19
C ARG A 151 -29.28 4.23 -1.74
N ALA A 152 -30.39 4.92 -1.51
CA ALA A 152 -30.88 5.19 -0.15
C ALA A 152 -31.21 3.90 0.62
N ARG A 153 -31.75 2.86 -0.05
CA ARG A 153 -31.95 1.52 0.52
C ARG A 153 -30.62 0.88 0.89
N GLY A 154 -29.61 1.01 0.01
CA GLY A 154 -28.26 0.51 0.25
C GLY A 154 -27.59 1.18 1.47
N VAL A 155 -27.71 2.50 1.59
CA VAL A 155 -27.20 3.26 2.74
C VAL A 155 -27.93 2.87 4.04
N LEU A 156 -29.26 2.67 4.01
CA LEU A 156 -30.00 2.18 5.17
C LEU A 156 -29.49 0.80 5.62
N ALA A 157 -29.33 -0.14 4.69
CA ALA A 157 -28.81 -1.47 4.99
C ALA A 157 -27.38 -1.42 5.57
N PHE A 158 -26.52 -0.56 5.03
CA PHE A 158 -25.16 -0.32 5.55
C PHE A 158 -25.18 0.12 7.02
N ARG A 159 -26.05 1.08 7.36
CA ARG A 159 -26.20 1.56 8.75
C ARG A 159 -26.79 0.50 9.69
N GLN A 160 -27.62 -0.39 9.17
CA GLN A 160 -28.13 -1.55 9.90
C GLN A 160 -27.11 -2.69 10.04
N ASN A 161 -25.89 -2.51 9.51
CA ASN A 161 -24.83 -3.51 9.45
C ASN A 161 -25.16 -4.74 8.58
N ASP A 162 -26.10 -4.60 7.63
CA ASP A 162 -26.42 -5.60 6.61
C ASP A 162 -25.62 -5.31 5.34
N GLN A 163 -24.38 -5.78 5.31
CA GLN A 163 -23.45 -5.50 4.21
C GLN A 163 -23.85 -6.18 2.89
N GLU A 164 -24.52 -7.34 2.98
CA GLU A 164 -24.98 -8.08 1.80
C GLU A 164 -26.08 -7.32 1.08
N SER A 165 -27.14 -6.94 1.80
CA SER A 165 -28.22 -6.12 1.24
C SER A 165 -27.73 -4.76 0.76
N SER A 166 -26.81 -4.12 1.50
CA SER A 166 -26.20 -2.86 1.11
C SER A 166 -25.50 -2.97 -0.25
N GLY A 167 -24.59 -3.93 -0.39
CA GLY A 167 -23.88 -4.16 -1.65
C GLY A 167 -24.82 -4.49 -2.82
N HIS A 168 -25.91 -5.23 -2.55
CA HIS A 168 -26.94 -5.53 -3.55
C HIS A 168 -27.64 -4.26 -4.07
N PHE A 169 -28.17 -3.44 -3.19
CA PHE A 169 -28.89 -2.22 -3.56
C PHE A 169 -27.98 -1.18 -4.22
N LEU A 170 -26.72 -1.03 -3.75
CA LEU A 170 -25.76 -0.09 -4.34
C LEU A 170 -25.34 -0.53 -5.75
N ARG A 171 -25.12 -1.83 -6.02
CA ARG A 171 -24.86 -2.32 -7.38
C ARG A 171 -26.06 -2.12 -8.30
N GLN A 172 -27.27 -2.30 -7.79
CA GLN A 172 -28.50 -1.98 -8.53
C GLN A 172 -28.56 -0.50 -8.89
N SER A 173 -28.30 0.40 -7.93
CA SER A 173 -28.23 1.86 -8.17
C SER A 173 -27.19 2.20 -9.23
N LEU A 174 -25.97 1.70 -9.08
CA LEU A 174 -24.85 1.93 -10.03
C LEU A 174 -25.19 1.46 -11.44
N GLN A 175 -25.89 0.33 -11.58
CA GLN A 175 -26.34 -0.14 -12.89
C GLN A 175 -27.35 0.84 -13.53
N LEU A 176 -28.31 1.34 -12.76
CA LEU A 176 -29.28 2.34 -13.23
C LEU A 176 -28.60 3.67 -13.56
N ALA A 177 -27.67 4.12 -12.72
CA ALA A 177 -26.89 5.34 -12.95
C ALA A 177 -26.05 5.26 -14.24
N ARG A 178 -25.46 4.10 -14.53
CA ARG A 178 -24.73 3.86 -15.79
C ARG A 178 -25.65 3.91 -17.02
N GLN A 179 -26.84 3.32 -16.93
CA GLN A 179 -27.83 3.35 -18.00
C GLN A 179 -28.33 4.79 -18.30
N GLN A 180 -28.39 5.61 -17.28
CA GLN A 180 -28.85 7.01 -17.39
C GLN A 180 -27.69 8.01 -17.67
N ASN A 181 -26.44 7.55 -17.68
CA ASN A 181 -25.24 8.39 -17.73
C ASN A 181 -25.17 9.44 -16.59
N ASP A 182 -25.72 9.10 -15.43
CA ASP A 182 -25.65 9.94 -14.25
C ASP A 182 -24.30 9.70 -13.53
N VAL A 183 -23.30 10.53 -13.86
CA VAL A 183 -21.94 10.42 -13.31
C VAL A 183 -21.91 10.75 -11.82
N HIS A 184 -22.80 11.65 -11.34
CA HIS A 184 -22.85 12.01 -9.91
C HIS A 184 -23.36 10.82 -9.06
N LEU A 185 -24.45 10.18 -9.49
CA LEU A 185 -24.96 8.99 -8.81
C LEU A 185 -23.95 7.82 -8.89
N GLN A 186 -23.26 7.63 -10.05
CA GLN A 186 -22.21 6.64 -10.17
C GLN A 186 -21.08 6.88 -9.16
N MET A 187 -20.59 8.12 -9.03
CA MET A 187 -19.54 8.51 -8.10
C MET A 187 -19.91 8.19 -6.64
N THR A 188 -21.13 8.57 -6.23
CA THR A 188 -21.59 8.31 -4.85
C THR A 188 -21.79 6.81 -4.59
N ASP A 189 -22.32 6.05 -5.56
CA ASP A 189 -22.48 4.61 -5.44
C ASP A 189 -21.14 3.88 -5.34
N LEU A 190 -20.14 4.29 -6.14
CA LEU A 190 -18.78 3.74 -6.11
C LEU A 190 -18.11 4.00 -4.76
N THR A 191 -18.26 5.21 -4.20
CA THR A 191 -17.75 5.56 -2.86
C THR A 191 -18.41 4.67 -1.79
N ASN A 192 -19.72 4.49 -1.84
CA ASN A 192 -20.45 3.66 -0.89
C ASN A 192 -20.09 2.16 -1.04
N LEU A 193 -19.91 1.65 -2.26
CA LEU A 193 -19.45 0.28 -2.50
C LEU A 193 -18.04 0.05 -1.94
N GLY A 194 -17.15 1.05 -2.07
CA GLY A 194 -15.85 1.05 -1.42
C GLY A 194 -15.98 0.87 0.10
N ALA A 195 -16.83 1.68 0.74
CA ALA A 195 -17.07 1.59 2.19
C ALA A 195 -17.69 0.23 2.61
N VAL A 196 -18.57 -0.35 1.79
CA VAL A 196 -19.12 -1.70 2.04
C VAL A 196 -18.02 -2.75 1.97
N ALA A 197 -17.16 -2.69 0.95
CA ALA A 197 -16.05 -3.62 0.78
C ALA A 197 -15.04 -3.51 1.95
N GLU A 198 -14.73 -2.28 2.40
CA GLU A 198 -13.89 -2.06 3.59
C GLU A 198 -14.48 -2.68 4.86
N ARG A 199 -15.79 -2.56 5.07
CA ARG A 199 -16.51 -3.20 6.20
C ARG A 199 -16.51 -4.72 6.14
N GLN A 200 -16.47 -5.28 4.93
CA GLN A 200 -16.31 -6.71 4.68
C GLN A 200 -14.86 -7.17 4.72
N GLU A 201 -13.92 -6.24 4.95
CA GLU A 201 -12.46 -6.46 4.91
C GLU A 201 -11.95 -6.96 3.53
N HIS A 202 -12.70 -6.67 2.46
CA HIS A 202 -12.32 -6.92 1.07
C HIS A 202 -11.59 -5.69 0.52
N TYR A 203 -10.39 -5.41 1.04
CA TYR A 203 -9.66 -4.16 0.76
C TYR A 203 -9.23 -4.02 -0.69
N ASP A 204 -8.97 -5.11 -1.41
CA ASP A 204 -8.67 -5.11 -2.83
C ASP A 204 -9.88 -4.66 -3.68
N GLU A 205 -11.09 -5.15 -3.36
CA GLU A 205 -12.32 -4.70 -3.99
C GLU A 205 -12.62 -3.22 -3.64
N ALA A 206 -12.38 -2.82 -2.40
CA ALA A 206 -12.54 -1.43 -1.96
C ALA A 206 -11.67 -0.47 -2.78
N ILE A 207 -10.40 -0.82 -3.01
CA ILE A 207 -9.47 -0.02 -3.82
C ILE A 207 -9.98 0.17 -5.24
N ASP A 208 -10.53 -0.87 -5.87
CA ASP A 208 -11.06 -0.76 -7.22
C ASP A 208 -12.25 0.22 -7.28
N TRP A 209 -13.21 0.07 -6.35
CA TRP A 209 -14.36 0.98 -6.28
C TRP A 209 -13.96 2.42 -5.99
N LEU A 210 -13.04 2.64 -5.05
CA LEU A 210 -12.59 3.98 -4.65
C LEU A 210 -11.74 4.67 -5.73
N ASN A 211 -10.94 3.93 -6.48
CA ASN A 211 -10.23 4.46 -7.65
C ASN A 211 -11.21 4.92 -8.73
N ASP A 212 -12.28 4.14 -8.98
CA ASP A 212 -13.32 4.53 -9.92
C ASP A 212 -14.08 5.76 -9.43
N ALA A 213 -14.39 5.85 -8.12
CA ALA A 213 -15.00 7.02 -7.50
C ALA A 213 -14.11 8.28 -7.65
N TYR A 214 -12.82 8.16 -7.39
CA TYR A 214 -11.84 9.25 -7.54
C TYR A 214 -11.78 9.76 -8.98
N ARG A 215 -11.77 8.84 -9.97
CA ARG A 215 -11.81 9.23 -11.39
C ARG A 215 -13.11 9.95 -11.76
N ALA A 216 -14.25 9.46 -11.29
CA ALA A 216 -15.55 10.08 -11.52
C ALA A 216 -15.63 11.49 -10.89
N ALA A 217 -15.11 11.66 -9.67
CA ALA A 217 -14.99 12.95 -9.01
C ALA A 217 -14.13 13.95 -9.83
N GLY A 218 -13.04 13.47 -10.43
CA GLY A 218 -12.21 14.27 -11.33
C GLY A 218 -12.98 14.78 -12.56
N VAL A 219 -13.84 13.95 -13.17
CA VAL A 219 -14.69 14.33 -14.30
C VAL A 219 -15.69 15.43 -13.92
N LEU A 220 -16.26 15.36 -12.72
CA LEU A 220 -17.22 16.35 -12.21
C LEU A 220 -16.55 17.57 -11.58
N HIS A 221 -15.23 17.57 -11.41
CA HIS A 221 -14.47 18.54 -10.63
C HIS A 221 -14.96 18.65 -9.18
N ASP A 222 -15.45 17.55 -8.63
CA ASP A 222 -15.88 17.43 -7.24
C ASP A 222 -14.66 17.16 -6.34
N ARG A 223 -14.12 18.24 -5.78
CA ARG A 223 -12.94 18.19 -4.91
C ARG A 223 -13.24 17.55 -3.56
N HIS A 224 -14.50 17.65 -3.07
CA HIS A 224 -14.87 17.06 -1.78
C HIS A 224 -14.90 15.53 -1.88
N THR A 225 -15.64 14.96 -2.83
CA THR A 225 -15.66 13.50 -3.01
C THR A 225 -14.29 12.96 -3.41
N ALA A 226 -13.51 13.70 -4.18
CA ALA A 226 -12.15 13.30 -4.54
C ALA A 226 -11.26 13.09 -3.29
N GLN A 227 -11.30 14.05 -2.32
CA GLN A 227 -10.50 13.91 -1.10
C GLN A 227 -11.02 12.79 -0.18
N VAL A 228 -12.33 12.57 -0.10
CA VAL A 228 -12.91 11.44 0.66
C VAL A 228 -12.48 10.11 0.05
N ALA A 229 -12.52 9.98 -1.28
CA ALA A 229 -12.06 8.77 -1.97
C ALA A 229 -10.56 8.50 -1.73
N LEU A 230 -9.72 9.54 -1.75
CA LEU A 230 -8.30 9.42 -1.41
C LEU A 230 -8.08 8.97 0.04
N GLY A 231 -8.82 9.53 1.00
CA GLY A 231 -8.72 9.15 2.41
C GLY A 231 -9.14 7.70 2.65
N ASN A 232 -10.20 7.24 2.00
CA ASN A 232 -10.63 5.84 2.08
C ASN A 232 -9.63 4.90 1.36
N LEU A 233 -9.10 5.28 0.20
CA LEU A 233 -7.98 4.55 -0.41
C LEU A 233 -6.79 4.42 0.54
N ALA A 234 -6.43 5.50 1.23
CA ALA A 234 -5.36 5.48 2.22
C ALA A 234 -5.65 4.49 3.36
N TRP A 235 -6.91 4.41 3.82
CA TRP A 235 -7.33 3.44 4.82
C TRP A 235 -7.22 2.00 4.34
N ALA A 236 -7.68 1.71 3.12
CA ALA A 236 -7.54 0.39 2.53
C ALA A 236 -6.06 -0.04 2.42
N TYR A 237 -5.18 0.86 1.96
CA TYR A 237 -3.74 0.61 1.94
C TYR A 237 -3.13 0.43 3.34
N TYR A 238 -3.57 1.22 4.34
CA TYR A 238 -3.17 1.03 5.73
C TYR A 238 -3.53 -0.37 6.24
N LYS A 239 -4.77 -0.81 6.02
CA LYS A 239 -5.24 -2.14 6.43
C LYS A 239 -4.49 -3.28 5.74
N MET A 240 -3.96 -3.04 4.56
CA MET A 240 -3.09 -3.99 3.87
C MET A 240 -1.62 -3.91 4.28
N GLY A 241 -1.23 -2.96 5.15
CA GLY A 241 0.16 -2.76 5.61
C GLY A 241 1.04 -1.96 4.65
N ASP A 242 0.47 -1.37 3.61
CA ASP A 242 1.18 -0.48 2.69
C ASP A 242 1.19 0.95 3.25
N PHE A 243 2.06 1.15 4.21
CA PHE A 243 2.12 2.39 4.97
C PHE A 243 2.59 3.59 4.13
N ASP A 244 3.40 3.37 3.10
CA ASP A 244 3.92 4.45 2.25
C ASP A 244 2.84 5.02 1.34
N ARG A 245 2.05 4.16 0.67
CA ARG A 245 0.89 4.61 -0.11
C ARG A 245 -0.18 5.23 0.78
N SER A 246 -0.45 4.60 1.91
CA SER A 246 -1.40 5.11 2.89
C SER A 246 -1.04 6.52 3.32
N LEU A 247 0.22 6.75 3.71
CA LEU A 247 0.70 8.07 4.15
C LEU A 247 0.58 9.12 3.04
N ALA A 248 1.00 8.78 1.81
CA ALA A 248 0.94 9.69 0.68
C ALA A 248 -0.50 10.13 0.38
N PHE A 249 -1.46 9.20 0.34
CA PHE A 249 -2.86 9.51 0.08
C PHE A 249 -3.53 10.27 1.23
N TYR A 250 -3.24 9.93 2.50
CA TYR A 250 -3.76 10.69 3.63
C TYR A 250 -3.25 12.13 3.65
N GLN A 251 -1.98 12.37 3.34
CA GLN A 251 -1.41 13.72 3.28
C GLN A 251 -2.06 14.54 2.16
N GLU A 252 -2.34 13.94 1.01
CA GLU A 252 -3.04 14.60 -0.08
C GLU A 252 -4.51 14.89 0.30
N ALA A 253 -5.19 13.93 0.92
CA ALA A 253 -6.57 14.08 1.40
C ALA A 253 -6.68 15.16 2.50
N GLU A 254 -5.77 15.15 3.49
CA GLU A 254 -5.74 16.18 4.56
C GLU A 254 -5.57 17.59 3.99
N LYS A 255 -4.58 17.75 3.10
CA LYS A 255 -4.35 19.03 2.43
C LYS A 255 -5.58 19.50 1.67
N ALA A 256 -6.23 18.61 0.91
CA ALA A 256 -7.44 18.95 0.16
C ALA A 256 -8.61 19.29 1.08
N ALA A 257 -8.82 18.55 2.17
CA ALA A 257 -9.84 18.81 3.18
C ALA A 257 -9.63 20.16 3.86
N LYS A 258 -8.40 20.50 4.23
CA LYS A 258 -8.02 21.80 4.79
C LYS A 258 -8.31 22.94 3.82
N ASP A 259 -7.92 22.82 2.54
CA ASP A 259 -8.15 23.82 1.50
C ASP A 259 -9.65 24.05 1.24
N LEU A 260 -10.48 23.04 1.47
CA LEU A 260 -11.94 23.09 1.33
C LEU A 260 -12.66 23.58 2.59
N GLY A 261 -11.97 23.66 3.74
CA GLY A 261 -12.58 23.90 5.03
C GLY A 261 -13.46 22.73 5.52
N ALA A 262 -13.19 21.51 5.06
CA ALA A 262 -13.87 20.28 5.47
C ALA A 262 -13.25 19.76 6.79
N ALA A 263 -13.56 20.43 7.90
CA ALA A 263 -12.91 20.20 9.19
C ALA A 263 -13.09 18.76 9.70
N TYR A 264 -14.28 18.18 9.54
CA TYR A 264 -14.56 16.78 9.92
C TYR A 264 -13.57 15.81 9.26
N ASP A 265 -13.41 15.91 7.93
CA ASP A 265 -12.52 15.05 7.18
C ASP A 265 -11.05 15.30 7.55
N GLN A 266 -10.66 16.59 7.69
CA GLN A 266 -9.30 16.97 8.07
C GLN A 266 -8.90 16.36 9.41
N ILE A 267 -9.78 16.41 10.42
CA ILE A 267 -9.54 15.82 11.75
C ILE A 267 -9.30 14.32 11.63
N GLY A 268 -10.16 13.63 10.88
CA GLY A 268 -10.03 12.17 10.65
C GLY A 268 -8.70 11.82 9.96
N TRP A 269 -8.33 12.58 8.91
CA TRP A 269 -7.09 12.33 8.18
C TRP A 269 -5.85 12.60 9.03
N LEU A 270 -5.83 13.63 9.86
CA LEU A 270 -4.74 13.86 10.82
C LEU A 270 -4.58 12.69 11.80
N ASN A 271 -5.68 12.18 12.36
CA ASN A 271 -5.62 11.00 13.23
C ASN A 271 -5.05 9.78 12.50
N ASN A 272 -5.48 9.56 11.27
CA ASN A 272 -5.04 8.42 10.47
C ASN A 272 -3.56 8.54 10.02
N ILE A 273 -3.07 9.75 9.71
CA ILE A 273 -1.64 10.00 9.49
C ILE A 273 -0.85 9.61 10.75
N GLY A 274 -1.32 10.01 11.92
CA GLY A 274 -0.73 9.60 13.21
C GLY A 274 -0.69 8.09 13.37
N LEU A 275 -1.76 7.40 12.95
CA LEU A 275 -1.84 5.94 13.02
C LEU A 275 -0.80 5.25 12.11
N VAL A 276 -0.55 5.78 10.91
CA VAL A 276 0.52 5.27 10.05
C VAL A 276 1.89 5.44 10.70
N TYR A 277 2.20 6.61 11.26
CA TYR A 277 3.47 6.84 11.97
C TYR A 277 3.61 5.94 13.21
N TYR A 278 2.51 5.67 13.93
CA TYR A 278 2.50 4.74 15.05
C TYR A 278 2.92 3.33 14.62
N GLN A 279 2.37 2.82 13.52
CA GLN A 279 2.75 1.51 12.97
C GLN A 279 4.21 1.45 12.50
N GLN A 280 4.74 2.58 12.01
CA GLN A 280 6.16 2.71 11.66
C GLN A 280 7.07 2.93 12.89
N ASN A 281 6.53 2.82 14.12
CA ASN A 281 7.24 3.05 15.37
C ASN A 281 7.82 4.47 15.53
N GLN A 282 7.27 5.46 14.81
CA GLN A 282 7.64 6.87 14.93
C GLN A 282 6.73 7.57 15.95
N LEU A 283 6.81 7.12 17.21
CA LEU A 283 5.83 7.41 18.27
C LEU A 283 5.68 8.91 18.58
N THR A 284 6.76 9.68 18.54
CA THR A 284 6.71 11.13 18.79
C THR A 284 5.95 11.86 17.69
N VAL A 285 6.19 11.48 16.43
CA VAL A 285 5.49 12.08 15.28
C VAL A 285 4.00 11.72 15.33
N ALA A 286 3.68 10.46 15.63
CA ALA A 286 2.30 10.00 15.80
C ALA A 286 1.56 10.80 16.87
N GLU A 287 2.18 11.01 18.04
CA GLU A 287 1.62 11.76 19.15
C GLU A 287 1.30 13.21 18.76
N ASP A 288 2.18 13.86 17.98
CA ASP A 288 1.96 15.23 17.50
C ASP A 288 0.73 15.32 16.57
N TYR A 289 0.56 14.38 15.66
CA TYR A 289 -0.63 14.32 14.79
C TYR A 289 -1.91 14.05 15.57
N TYR A 290 -1.89 13.15 16.55
CA TYR A 290 -3.05 12.86 17.40
C TYR A 290 -3.44 14.06 18.26
N ARG A 291 -2.47 14.84 18.77
CA ARG A 291 -2.76 16.10 19.49
C ARG A 291 -3.40 17.16 18.58
N GLN A 292 -2.94 17.29 17.35
CA GLN A 292 -3.54 18.20 16.38
C GLN A 292 -4.99 17.78 16.07
N SER A 293 -5.23 16.48 15.81
CA SER A 293 -6.56 15.94 15.61
C SER A 293 -7.48 16.21 16.80
N LEU A 294 -7.04 15.92 18.03
CA LEU A 294 -7.81 16.15 19.27
C LEU A 294 -8.16 17.62 19.46
N ALA A 295 -7.21 18.53 19.20
CA ALA A 295 -7.43 19.98 19.35
C ALA A 295 -8.54 20.46 18.41
N LEU A 296 -8.45 20.11 17.12
CA LEU A 296 -9.45 20.48 16.13
C LEU A 296 -10.81 19.81 16.40
N ALA A 297 -10.83 18.52 16.80
CA ALA A 297 -12.07 17.81 17.13
C ALA A 297 -12.83 18.43 18.31
N ARG A 298 -12.11 18.97 19.30
CA ARG A 298 -12.71 19.69 20.42
C ARG A 298 -13.20 21.08 20.02
N GLU A 299 -12.45 21.79 19.18
CA GLU A 299 -12.82 23.13 18.68
C GLU A 299 -14.11 23.04 17.83
N ASP A 300 -14.18 22.08 16.93
CA ASP A 300 -15.29 21.88 15.99
C ASP A 300 -16.44 21.04 16.56
N GLN A 301 -16.34 20.59 17.82
CA GLN A 301 -17.36 19.87 18.58
C GLN A 301 -17.80 18.54 17.92
N HIS A 302 -16.85 17.75 17.43
CA HIS A 302 -17.07 16.40 16.88
C HIS A 302 -16.76 15.31 17.93
N PRO A 303 -17.74 14.87 18.73
CA PRO A 303 -17.50 13.99 19.88
C PRO A 303 -16.96 12.60 19.49
N GLU A 304 -17.32 12.09 18.30
CA GLU A 304 -16.80 10.83 17.76
C GLU A 304 -15.29 10.92 17.45
N LEU A 305 -14.86 12.00 16.78
CA LEU A 305 -13.46 12.20 16.44
C LEU A 305 -12.62 12.53 17.68
N VAL A 306 -13.23 13.08 18.73
CA VAL A 306 -12.58 13.21 20.05
C VAL A 306 -12.30 11.82 20.65
N VAL A 307 -13.22 10.86 20.53
CA VAL A 307 -13.00 9.47 21.00
C VAL A 307 -11.83 8.85 20.26
N ASP A 308 -11.78 8.98 18.94
CA ASP A 308 -10.72 8.39 18.11
C ASP A 308 -9.33 8.95 18.47
N ALA A 309 -9.22 10.27 18.58
CA ALA A 309 -7.95 10.94 18.92
C ALA A 309 -7.49 10.63 20.34
N LEU A 310 -8.42 10.57 21.32
CA LEU A 310 -8.12 10.17 22.69
C LEU A 310 -7.65 8.72 22.77
N THR A 311 -8.30 7.83 22.04
CA THR A 311 -7.93 6.41 21.94
C THR A 311 -6.52 6.28 21.37
N SER A 312 -6.21 6.98 20.30
CA SER A 312 -4.89 6.98 19.66
C SER A 312 -3.80 7.51 20.60
N LEU A 313 -4.08 8.60 21.35
CA LEU A 313 -3.18 9.11 22.39
C LEU A 313 -3.00 8.12 23.54
N ALA A 314 -4.03 7.39 23.91
CA ALA A 314 -3.96 6.36 24.93
C ALA A 314 -3.04 5.19 24.52
N PHE A 315 -3.14 4.74 23.26
CA PHE A 315 -2.26 3.69 22.71
C PHE A 315 -0.79 4.13 22.69
N VAL A 316 -0.48 5.32 22.17
CA VAL A 316 0.90 5.78 22.10
C VAL A 316 1.48 5.99 23.51
N SER A 317 0.68 6.49 24.46
CA SER A 317 1.08 6.65 25.87
C SER A 317 1.33 5.29 26.55
N ALA A 318 0.50 4.29 26.29
CA ALA A 318 0.71 2.93 26.80
C ALA A 318 2.01 2.32 26.26
N GLN A 319 2.29 2.48 24.98
CA GLN A 319 3.49 1.95 24.34
C GLN A 319 4.77 2.65 24.80
N THR A 320 4.70 3.94 25.13
CA THR A 320 5.84 4.69 25.69
C THR A 320 5.98 4.53 27.20
N GLY A 321 5.15 3.69 27.84
CA GLY A 321 5.18 3.44 29.29
C GLY A 321 4.58 4.54 30.14
N GLN A 322 3.91 5.52 29.55
CA GLN A 322 3.24 6.63 30.24
C GLN A 322 1.84 6.16 30.71
N LEU A 323 1.81 5.19 31.65
CA LEU A 323 0.57 4.51 32.05
C LEU A 323 -0.50 5.43 32.67
N VAL A 324 -0.10 6.56 33.28
CA VAL A 324 -1.04 7.52 33.86
C VAL A 324 -1.79 8.27 32.76
N GLU A 325 -1.06 8.75 31.76
CA GLU A 325 -1.63 9.41 30.59
C GLU A 325 -2.47 8.44 29.75
N ALA A 326 -1.96 7.23 29.55
CA ALA A 326 -2.69 6.16 28.85
C ALA A 326 -4.05 5.88 29.51
N GLN A 327 -4.06 5.76 30.84
CA GLN A 327 -5.32 5.59 31.58
C GLN A 327 -6.24 6.80 31.42
N ARG A 328 -5.73 8.00 31.62
CA ARG A 328 -6.55 9.22 31.53
C ARG A 328 -7.21 9.38 30.17
N TYR A 329 -6.44 9.21 29.11
CA TYR A 329 -6.97 9.28 27.73
C TYR A 329 -7.94 8.13 27.43
N GLY A 330 -7.60 6.90 27.83
CA GLY A 330 -8.44 5.73 27.61
C GLY A 330 -9.77 5.77 28.35
N GLU A 331 -9.80 6.23 29.62
CA GLU A 331 -11.05 6.40 30.38
C GLU A 331 -11.92 7.50 29.76
N GLU A 332 -11.35 8.67 29.40
CA GLU A 332 -12.11 9.74 28.74
C GLU A 332 -12.72 9.25 27.41
N ALA A 333 -11.95 8.49 26.62
CA ALA A 333 -12.43 7.91 25.36
C ALA A 333 -13.57 6.92 25.61
N PHE A 334 -13.39 6.00 26.57
CA PHE A 334 -14.39 4.99 26.90
C PHE A 334 -15.72 5.60 27.38
N GLU A 335 -15.65 6.57 28.32
CA GLU A 335 -16.84 7.24 28.83
C GLU A 335 -17.63 7.94 27.72
N LYS A 336 -16.92 8.60 26.79
CA LYS A 336 -17.56 9.28 25.65
C LYS A 336 -18.21 8.29 24.68
N ALA A 337 -17.55 7.19 24.36
CA ALA A 337 -18.08 6.13 23.51
C ALA A 337 -19.29 5.46 24.15
N HIS A 338 -19.21 5.15 25.44
CA HIS A 338 -20.27 4.52 26.23
C HIS A 338 -21.54 5.40 26.31
N ALA A 339 -21.37 6.70 26.52
CA ALA A 339 -22.48 7.67 26.55
C ALA A 339 -23.26 7.73 25.21
N ARG A 340 -22.64 7.29 24.11
CA ARG A 340 -23.24 7.20 22.77
C ARG A 340 -23.85 5.83 22.46
N ASN A 341 -23.73 4.85 23.36
CA ASN A 341 -24.10 3.44 23.15
C ASN A 341 -23.40 2.84 21.91
N ASP A 342 -22.19 3.26 21.61
CA ASP A 342 -21.39 2.79 20.49
C ASP A 342 -20.38 1.74 20.92
N ARG A 343 -20.82 0.48 20.93
CA ARG A 343 -20.00 -0.65 21.36
C ARG A 343 -18.73 -0.80 20.52
N SER A 344 -18.79 -0.52 19.22
CA SER A 344 -17.60 -0.63 18.36
C SER A 344 -16.51 0.37 18.78
N SER A 345 -16.90 1.60 19.09
CA SER A 345 -15.97 2.65 19.57
C SER A 345 -15.49 2.41 21.01
N GLU A 346 -16.20 1.61 21.84
CA GLU A 346 -15.75 1.24 23.18
C GLU A 346 -14.55 0.25 23.16
N LEU A 347 -14.47 -0.61 22.15
CA LEU A 347 -13.59 -1.78 22.17
C LEU A 347 -12.10 -1.42 22.13
N TYR A 348 -11.72 -0.38 21.37
CA TYR A 348 -10.33 0.09 21.34
C TYR A 348 -9.87 0.72 22.66
N PRO A 349 -10.63 1.66 23.30
CA PRO A 349 -10.35 2.11 24.68
C PRO A 349 -10.30 0.98 25.70
N LEU A 350 -11.17 -0.04 25.57
CA LEU A 350 -11.13 -1.23 26.41
C LEU A 350 -9.80 -1.98 26.27
N LEU A 351 -9.30 -2.17 25.07
CA LEU A 351 -7.99 -2.80 24.85
C LEU A 351 -6.88 -2.04 25.58
N VAL A 352 -6.89 -0.71 25.51
CA VAL A 352 -5.92 0.12 26.26
C VAL A 352 -6.08 -0.06 27.77
N ARG A 353 -7.30 -0.13 28.30
CA ARG A 353 -7.53 -0.43 29.73
C ARG A 353 -6.89 -1.76 30.15
N GLY A 354 -7.01 -2.78 29.30
CA GLY A 354 -6.34 -4.07 29.52
C GLY A 354 -4.80 -3.91 29.52
N GLN A 355 -4.24 -3.16 28.58
CA GLN A 355 -2.79 -2.90 28.50
C GLN A 355 -2.28 -2.11 29.73
N VAL A 356 -3.03 -1.09 30.19
CA VAL A 356 -2.70 -0.33 31.41
C VAL A 356 -2.79 -1.22 32.64
N ALA A 357 -3.81 -2.07 32.76
CA ALA A 357 -3.95 -3.04 33.86
C ALA A 357 -2.75 -4.00 33.88
N ALA A 358 -2.38 -4.56 32.74
CA ALA A 358 -1.20 -5.43 32.61
C ALA A 358 0.09 -4.70 33.01
N GLY A 359 0.28 -3.45 32.56
CA GLY A 359 1.44 -2.63 32.91
C GLY A 359 1.54 -2.27 34.39
N ARG A 360 0.42 -2.31 35.12
CA ARG A 360 0.35 -2.09 36.60
C ARG A 360 0.43 -3.36 37.42
N GLY A 361 0.44 -4.53 36.76
CA GLY A 361 0.45 -5.84 37.40
C GLY A 361 -0.94 -6.34 37.81
N ASP A 362 -2.02 -5.69 37.39
CA ASP A 362 -3.39 -6.23 37.57
C ASP A 362 -3.72 -7.20 36.44
N TYR A 363 -3.07 -8.35 36.49
CA TYR A 363 -3.15 -9.36 35.44
C TYR A 363 -4.55 -9.96 35.29
N LYS A 364 -5.30 -10.03 36.41
CA LYS A 364 -6.66 -10.55 36.39
C LYS A 364 -7.61 -9.64 35.58
N GLN A 365 -7.56 -8.35 35.88
CA GLN A 365 -8.35 -7.36 35.12
C GLN A 365 -7.91 -7.33 33.65
N ALA A 366 -6.62 -7.40 33.38
CA ALA A 366 -6.09 -7.43 32.01
C ALA A 366 -6.63 -8.65 31.24
N GLU A 367 -6.58 -9.85 31.84
CA GLU A 367 -7.09 -11.09 31.25
C GLU A 367 -8.59 -10.99 30.91
N GLU A 368 -9.41 -10.52 31.87
CA GLU A 368 -10.86 -10.34 31.67
C GLU A 368 -11.14 -9.40 30.49
N VAL A 369 -10.48 -8.24 30.44
CA VAL A 369 -10.67 -7.23 29.39
C VAL A 369 -10.19 -7.74 28.02
N PHE A 370 -9.01 -8.36 27.95
CA PHE A 370 -8.53 -8.89 26.68
C PHE A 370 -9.40 -10.01 26.13
N HIS A 371 -9.96 -10.86 27.01
CA HIS A 371 -10.95 -11.87 26.61
C HIS A 371 -12.25 -11.25 26.13
N GLU A 372 -12.74 -10.20 26.77
CA GLU A 372 -13.91 -9.46 26.33
C GLU A 372 -13.71 -8.92 24.92
N VAL A 373 -12.61 -8.21 24.68
CA VAL A 373 -12.28 -7.63 23.37
C VAL A 373 -12.09 -8.71 22.30
N ALA A 374 -11.32 -9.78 22.60
CA ALA A 374 -11.03 -10.84 21.63
C ALA A 374 -12.27 -11.62 21.17
N ASN A 375 -13.31 -11.73 22.03
CA ASN A 375 -14.50 -12.53 21.77
C ASN A 375 -15.75 -11.70 21.42
N ASP A 376 -15.66 -10.36 21.46
CA ASP A 376 -16.78 -9.50 21.11
C ASP A 376 -17.09 -9.64 19.60
N PRO A 377 -18.36 -9.87 19.23
CA PRO A 377 -18.74 -10.00 17.81
C PRO A 377 -18.51 -8.73 16.99
N LYS A 378 -18.45 -7.56 17.63
CA LYS A 378 -18.16 -6.28 16.97
C LYS A 378 -16.66 -5.96 16.85
N SER A 379 -15.78 -6.78 17.42
CA SER A 379 -14.34 -6.66 17.21
C SER A 379 -13.98 -7.00 15.76
N ASP A 380 -13.35 -6.07 15.07
CA ASP A 380 -12.73 -6.34 13.77
C ASP A 380 -11.54 -7.33 13.89
N LEU A 381 -11.05 -7.86 12.78
CA LEU A 381 -9.96 -8.83 12.81
C LEU A 381 -8.69 -8.24 13.42
N SER A 382 -8.42 -6.94 13.16
CA SER A 382 -7.23 -6.25 13.70
C SER A 382 -7.28 -6.19 15.22
N LEU A 383 -8.39 -5.77 15.78
CA LEU A 383 -8.58 -5.66 17.23
C LEU A 383 -8.54 -7.04 17.91
N ARG A 384 -9.14 -8.04 17.25
CA ARG A 384 -9.18 -9.41 17.76
C ARG A 384 -7.80 -10.03 17.88
N TRP A 385 -6.98 -9.96 16.84
CA TRP A 385 -5.63 -10.55 16.92
C TRP A 385 -4.72 -9.76 17.85
N GLN A 386 -4.90 -8.44 17.99
CA GLN A 386 -4.17 -7.64 18.97
C GLN A 386 -4.49 -8.08 20.40
N ALA A 387 -5.77 -8.21 20.74
CA ALA A 387 -6.19 -8.71 22.06
C ALA A 387 -5.69 -10.15 22.34
N GLN A 388 -5.69 -11.02 21.32
CA GLN A 388 -5.12 -12.37 21.42
C GLN A 388 -3.62 -12.34 21.64
N ASN A 389 -2.88 -11.42 21.02
CA ASN A 389 -1.44 -11.23 21.22
C ASN A 389 -1.17 -10.70 22.64
N ASP A 390 -1.94 -9.72 23.09
CA ASP A 390 -1.80 -9.18 24.46
C ASP A 390 -2.11 -10.25 25.52
N LEU A 391 -3.09 -11.12 25.30
CA LEU A 391 -3.33 -12.31 26.15
C LEU A 391 -2.14 -13.27 26.13
N ALA A 392 -1.53 -13.50 24.97
CA ALA A 392 -0.37 -14.37 24.89
C ALA A 392 0.81 -13.81 25.70
N ARG A 393 1.08 -12.51 25.58
CA ARG A 393 2.13 -11.82 26.33
C ARG A 393 1.84 -11.83 27.84
N LEU A 394 0.58 -11.63 28.22
CA LEU A 394 0.14 -11.72 29.62
C LEU A 394 0.42 -13.11 30.19
N TYR A 395 0.01 -14.17 29.50
CA TYR A 395 0.25 -15.56 29.93
C TYR A 395 1.74 -15.92 29.93
N GLU A 396 2.53 -15.38 29.03
CA GLU A 396 3.98 -15.52 29.04
C GLU A 396 4.57 -14.92 30.32
N HIS A 397 4.15 -13.70 30.67
CA HIS A 397 4.58 -13.03 31.91
C HIS A 397 4.20 -13.80 33.18
N GLU A 398 3.02 -14.40 33.21
CA GLU A 398 2.55 -15.26 34.30
C GLU A 398 3.13 -16.67 34.28
N HIS A 399 4.08 -17.00 33.38
CA HIS A 399 4.62 -18.34 33.16
C HIS A 399 3.58 -19.42 32.80
N ARG A 400 2.42 -19.04 32.27
CA ARG A 400 1.35 -19.92 31.75
C ARG A 400 1.65 -20.30 30.31
N LEU A 401 2.79 -20.96 30.07
CA LEU A 401 3.41 -21.10 28.75
C LEU A 401 2.54 -21.85 27.71
N THR A 402 1.74 -22.84 28.14
CA THR A 402 0.81 -23.54 27.23
C THR A 402 -0.33 -22.61 26.80
N ALA A 403 -0.84 -21.78 27.70
CA ALA A 403 -1.87 -20.80 27.37
C ALA A 403 -1.33 -19.71 26.43
N ALA A 404 -0.10 -19.25 26.67
CA ALA A 404 0.60 -18.31 25.80
C ALA A 404 0.75 -18.86 24.36
N ASP A 405 1.30 -20.08 24.21
CA ASP A 405 1.45 -20.75 22.89
C ASP A 405 0.11 -20.85 22.16
N ASN A 406 -0.96 -21.22 22.88
CA ASN A 406 -2.30 -21.31 22.29
C ASN A 406 -2.84 -19.95 21.81
N GLN A 407 -2.61 -18.87 22.54
CA GLN A 407 -3.07 -17.54 22.12
C GLN A 407 -2.25 -17.00 20.95
N TYR A 408 -0.92 -17.17 20.94
CA TYR A 408 -0.10 -16.84 19.78
C TYR A 408 -0.57 -17.56 18.51
N ARG A 409 -0.89 -18.88 18.62
CA ARG A 409 -1.44 -19.64 17.47
C ARG A 409 -2.79 -19.11 17.01
N LYS A 410 -3.68 -18.71 17.94
CA LYS A 410 -4.99 -18.11 17.59
C LYS A 410 -4.80 -16.79 16.87
N ALA A 411 -3.94 -15.91 17.40
CA ALA A 411 -3.64 -14.63 16.76
C ALA A 411 -3.10 -14.81 15.35
N LEU A 412 -2.15 -15.74 15.15
CA LEU A 412 -1.67 -16.09 13.82
C LEU A 412 -2.78 -16.60 12.91
N ALA A 413 -3.67 -17.48 13.40
CA ALA A 413 -4.78 -17.98 12.59
C ALA A 413 -5.74 -16.88 12.16
N THR A 414 -5.98 -15.87 13.02
CA THR A 414 -6.80 -14.69 12.71
C THR A 414 -6.16 -13.87 11.57
N ILE A 415 -4.85 -13.63 11.63
CA ILE A 415 -4.11 -12.92 10.56
C ILE A 415 -4.09 -13.70 9.25
N GLU A 416 -3.87 -15.01 9.33
CA GLU A 416 -3.87 -15.88 8.15
C GLU A 416 -5.23 -15.88 7.45
N HIS A 417 -6.31 -15.84 8.23
CA HIS A 417 -7.66 -15.71 7.69
C HIS A 417 -7.84 -14.37 6.96
N ALA A 418 -7.41 -13.26 7.56
CA ALA A 418 -7.47 -11.95 6.92
C ALA A 418 -6.64 -11.89 5.61
N ARG A 419 -5.42 -12.44 5.61
CA ARG A 419 -4.60 -12.50 4.39
C ARG A 419 -5.24 -13.35 3.28
N ALA A 420 -5.94 -14.42 3.65
CA ALA A 420 -6.58 -15.33 2.70
C ALA A 420 -7.75 -14.68 1.93
N THR A 421 -8.36 -13.61 2.45
CA THR A 421 -9.41 -12.87 1.74
C THR A 421 -8.87 -12.05 0.57
N LEU A 422 -7.59 -11.68 0.60
CA LEU A 422 -6.95 -10.91 -0.48
C LEU A 422 -6.76 -11.78 -1.73
N GLN A 423 -7.29 -11.34 -2.86
CA GLN A 423 -7.21 -12.09 -4.13
C GLN A 423 -5.96 -11.77 -4.93
N ARG A 424 -5.52 -10.50 -4.93
CA ARG A 424 -4.41 -10.01 -5.76
C ARG A 424 -3.08 -10.12 -5.04
N GLU A 425 -2.05 -10.62 -5.75
CA GLU A 425 -0.70 -10.81 -5.18
C GLU A 425 -0.09 -9.49 -4.70
N GLU A 426 -0.32 -8.40 -5.42
CA GLU A 426 0.22 -7.08 -5.07
C GLU A 426 -0.25 -6.57 -3.70
N PHE A 427 -1.44 -6.98 -3.24
CA PHE A 427 -1.96 -6.60 -1.93
C PHE A 427 -1.54 -7.57 -0.82
N LYS A 428 -1.10 -8.78 -1.18
CA LYS A 428 -0.51 -9.72 -0.22
C LYS A 428 0.92 -9.36 0.17
N LEU A 429 1.64 -8.60 -0.69
CA LEU A 429 3.03 -8.21 -0.46
C LEU A 429 3.22 -7.39 0.83
N PRO A 430 2.48 -6.28 1.04
CA PRO A 430 2.64 -5.45 2.24
C PRO A 430 1.93 -6.01 3.47
N PHE A 431 0.99 -6.95 3.32
CA PHE A 431 0.07 -7.36 4.39
C PHE A 431 0.75 -7.80 5.70
N LEU A 432 1.90 -8.45 5.60
CA LEU A 432 2.63 -8.95 6.77
C LEU A 432 3.23 -7.83 7.64
N ALA A 433 3.34 -6.60 7.13
CA ALA A 433 3.81 -5.47 7.92
C ALA A 433 2.90 -5.21 9.14
N ASN A 434 1.58 -5.38 8.98
CA ASN A 434 0.62 -5.27 10.09
C ASN A 434 0.81 -6.32 11.18
N ALA A 435 1.35 -7.49 10.83
CA ALA A 435 1.51 -8.64 11.71
C ALA A 435 2.94 -8.78 12.27
N ALA A 436 3.87 -7.94 11.85
CA ALA A 436 5.29 -8.06 12.18
C ALA A 436 5.53 -8.21 13.70
N HIS A 437 4.79 -7.46 14.51
CA HIS A 437 4.90 -7.52 15.97
C HIS A 437 4.48 -8.87 16.55
N LEU A 438 3.42 -9.48 16.03
CA LEU A 438 2.98 -10.80 16.49
C LEU A 438 4.01 -11.87 16.14
N TYR A 439 4.57 -11.84 14.93
CA TYR A 439 5.63 -12.78 14.54
C TYR A 439 6.86 -12.63 15.44
N ASP A 440 7.28 -11.39 15.71
CA ASP A 440 8.42 -11.08 16.59
C ASP A 440 8.19 -11.61 18.02
N ASP A 441 7.05 -11.30 18.64
CA ASP A 441 6.69 -11.76 19.96
C ASP A 441 6.66 -13.30 20.05
N TYR A 442 6.05 -13.97 19.06
CA TYR A 442 5.94 -15.42 19.08
C TYR A 442 7.28 -16.14 18.79
N ILE A 443 8.11 -15.61 17.87
CA ILE A 443 9.46 -16.13 17.63
C ILE A 443 10.30 -15.98 18.88
N ARG A 444 10.29 -14.83 19.54
CA ARG A 444 10.97 -14.57 20.81
C ARG A 444 10.52 -15.57 21.88
N PHE A 445 9.21 -15.74 22.05
CA PHE A 445 8.63 -16.73 22.97
C PHE A 445 9.13 -18.14 22.70
N LEU A 446 9.10 -18.61 21.45
CA LEU A 446 9.55 -19.94 21.05
C LEU A 446 11.04 -20.15 21.38
N LEU A 447 11.87 -19.15 21.10
CA LEU A 447 13.31 -19.18 21.40
C LEU A 447 13.58 -19.21 22.89
N ALA A 448 12.82 -18.47 23.70
CA ALA A 448 12.92 -18.52 25.16
C ALA A 448 12.57 -19.92 25.73
N GLN A 449 11.73 -20.69 25.01
CA GLN A 449 11.39 -22.08 25.38
C GLN A 449 12.36 -23.12 24.79
N GLY A 450 13.46 -22.70 24.13
CA GLY A 450 14.41 -23.62 23.48
C GLY A 450 13.84 -24.30 22.22
N ARG A 451 12.75 -23.77 21.64
CA ARG A 451 12.09 -24.32 20.45
C ARG A 451 12.65 -23.69 19.18
N ASP A 452 13.98 -23.71 19.04
CA ASP A 452 14.72 -23.05 17.95
C ASP A 452 14.26 -23.47 16.55
N GLN A 453 13.98 -24.76 16.35
CA GLN A 453 13.51 -25.28 15.06
C GLN A 453 12.13 -24.69 14.69
N THR A 454 11.19 -24.66 15.64
CA THR A 454 9.85 -24.11 15.41
C THR A 454 9.91 -22.59 15.16
N ALA A 455 10.81 -21.89 15.86
CA ALA A 455 11.04 -20.45 15.65
C ALA A 455 11.58 -20.16 14.23
N LEU A 456 12.58 -20.95 13.77
CA LEU A 456 13.11 -20.84 12.41
C LEU A 456 12.03 -21.15 11.34
N GLU A 457 11.23 -22.20 11.57
CA GLU A 457 10.13 -22.55 10.68
C GLU A 457 9.06 -21.47 10.59
N LEU A 458 8.76 -20.81 11.73
CA LEU A 458 7.83 -19.67 11.76
C LEU A 458 8.41 -18.45 11.06
N ALA A 459 9.68 -18.14 11.33
CA ALA A 459 10.39 -17.04 10.67
C ALA A 459 10.46 -17.24 9.16
N ASP A 460 10.78 -18.45 8.68
CA ASP A 460 10.80 -18.77 7.25
C ASP A 460 9.39 -18.76 6.63
N TYR A 461 8.37 -19.17 7.40
CA TYR A 461 6.98 -19.16 6.93
C TYR A 461 6.47 -17.75 6.67
N SER A 462 6.91 -16.76 7.44
CA SER A 462 6.58 -15.35 7.20
C SER A 462 7.35 -14.74 6.02
N ARG A 463 8.32 -15.48 5.42
CA ARG A 463 9.21 -14.99 4.38
C ARG A 463 8.78 -15.35 2.98
N ALA A 464 8.84 -14.38 2.08
CA ALA A 464 8.60 -14.57 0.65
C ALA A 464 7.38 -15.44 0.35
N ARG A 465 6.31 -15.27 1.13
CA ARG A 465 5.11 -16.10 1.00
C ARG A 465 4.44 -15.96 -0.33
N THR A 466 4.30 -14.74 -0.82
CA THR A 466 3.68 -14.46 -2.12
C THR A 466 4.51 -15.09 -3.24
N LEU A 467 5.83 -14.98 -3.15
CA LEU A 467 6.76 -15.64 -4.06
C LEU A 467 6.65 -17.18 -3.98
N ALA A 468 6.63 -17.74 -2.77
CA ALA A 468 6.55 -19.20 -2.55
C ALA A 468 5.21 -19.80 -3.01
N GLU A 469 4.08 -19.09 -2.77
CA GLU A 469 2.76 -19.46 -3.28
C GLU A 469 2.72 -19.43 -4.81
N GLY A 470 3.31 -18.41 -5.39
CA GLY A 470 3.39 -18.25 -6.84
C GLY A 470 4.26 -19.27 -7.55
N LEU A 471 5.33 -19.74 -6.91
CA LEU A 471 6.20 -20.81 -7.40
C LEU A 471 5.67 -22.22 -7.07
N GLY A 472 4.50 -22.34 -6.41
CA GLY A 472 3.97 -23.63 -5.95
C GLY A 472 4.77 -24.28 -4.81
N ALA A 473 5.64 -23.52 -4.15
CA ALA A 473 6.42 -23.95 -2.99
C ALA A 473 5.57 -24.03 -1.72
N LEU A 474 4.48 -23.26 -1.69
CA LEU A 474 3.43 -23.32 -0.67
C LEU A 474 2.06 -23.44 -1.35
N PRO A 475 1.13 -24.27 -0.82
CA PRO A 475 -0.26 -24.24 -1.25
C PRO A 475 -0.85 -22.85 -0.98
N LYS A 476 -1.68 -22.35 -1.89
CA LYS A 476 -2.53 -21.18 -1.59
C LYS A 476 -3.39 -21.52 -0.38
N ASN A 477 -3.31 -20.73 0.68
CA ASN A 477 -3.99 -20.96 1.96
C ASN A 477 -3.45 -22.17 2.79
N ALA A 478 -2.15 -22.44 2.72
CA ALA A 478 -1.53 -23.44 3.58
C ALA A 478 -1.78 -23.13 5.06
N ALA A 479 -2.33 -24.11 5.79
CA ALA A 479 -2.45 -23.97 7.24
C ALA A 479 -1.06 -23.91 7.89
N ALA A 480 -0.99 -23.16 8.98
CA ALA A 480 0.25 -22.96 9.74
C ALA A 480 0.96 -24.27 10.18
N ASP A 481 0.28 -25.41 10.17
CA ASP A 481 0.84 -26.72 10.56
C ASP A 481 1.63 -27.46 9.46
N SER A 482 1.61 -26.99 8.19
CA SER A 482 2.40 -27.58 7.09
C SER A 482 3.86 -27.08 7.06
N ARG A 483 4.44 -26.77 8.21
CA ARG A 483 5.68 -26.00 8.33
C ARG A 483 6.96 -26.82 8.48
N ALA A 484 6.86 -28.13 8.75
CA ALA A 484 8.03 -28.95 8.99
C ALA A 484 9.04 -28.87 7.83
N MET A 485 10.24 -28.44 8.12
CA MET A 485 11.30 -28.18 7.15
C MET A 485 12.64 -28.66 7.67
N ASN A 486 13.42 -29.32 6.83
CA ASN A 486 14.80 -29.70 7.18
C ASN A 486 15.80 -28.69 6.60
N ALA A 487 16.09 -27.63 7.37
CA ALA A 487 17.00 -26.57 6.96
C ALA A 487 18.43 -27.09 6.62
N GLN A 488 18.92 -28.08 7.34
CA GLN A 488 20.24 -28.68 7.10
C GLN A 488 20.26 -29.49 5.77
N GLN A 489 19.16 -30.15 5.43
CA GLN A 489 19.03 -30.82 4.13
C GLN A 489 19.03 -29.79 2.98
N ILE A 490 18.41 -28.64 3.19
CA ILE A 490 18.42 -27.53 2.23
C ILE A 490 19.86 -27.01 2.04
N ALA A 491 20.57 -26.73 3.14
CA ALA A 491 21.97 -26.29 3.10
C ALA A 491 22.89 -27.34 2.42
N ARG A 492 22.66 -28.62 2.69
CA ARG A 492 23.40 -29.72 2.05
C ARG A 492 23.16 -29.77 0.54
N ALA A 493 21.91 -29.68 0.12
CA ALA A 493 21.55 -29.70 -1.30
C ALA A 493 22.02 -28.44 -2.04
N ALA A 494 22.11 -27.32 -1.36
CA ALA A 494 22.64 -26.07 -1.90
C ALA A 494 24.18 -26.01 -1.87
N HIS A 495 24.87 -26.99 -1.27
CA HIS A 495 26.32 -26.96 -1.04
C HIS A 495 26.80 -25.63 -0.43
N ALA A 496 26.06 -25.09 0.54
CA ALA A 496 26.30 -23.77 1.09
C ALA A 496 26.11 -23.73 2.62
N THR A 497 26.69 -22.72 3.24
CA THR A 497 26.24 -22.26 4.55
C THR A 497 25.16 -21.22 4.34
N ILE A 498 24.02 -21.32 5.03
CA ILE A 498 22.93 -20.37 4.95
C ILE A 498 22.95 -19.51 6.20
N LEU A 499 22.97 -18.20 6.04
CA LEU A 499 22.81 -17.23 7.10
C LEU A 499 21.41 -16.65 7.01
N PHE A 500 20.55 -17.07 7.93
CA PHE A 500 19.16 -16.64 8.01
C PHE A 500 19.02 -15.60 9.12
N TYR A 501 18.53 -14.42 8.81
CA TYR A 501 18.37 -13.30 9.73
C TYR A 501 16.91 -13.06 10.09
N TRP A 502 16.66 -12.66 11.32
CA TRP A 502 15.42 -12.10 11.82
C TRP A 502 15.73 -10.84 12.59
N LEU A 503 15.22 -9.68 12.15
CA LEU A 503 15.38 -8.41 12.82
C LEU A 503 14.20 -8.15 13.74
N GLY A 504 14.40 -8.34 15.05
CA GLY A 504 13.39 -8.12 16.08
C GLY A 504 13.61 -6.80 16.82
N ARG A 505 12.56 -6.31 17.49
CA ARG A 505 12.57 -5.04 18.22
C ARG A 505 13.50 -5.06 19.43
N GLU A 506 13.45 -6.12 20.24
CA GLU A 506 14.27 -6.27 21.45
C GLU A 506 15.58 -6.97 21.16
N HIS A 507 15.52 -8.00 20.34
CA HIS A 507 16.65 -8.82 19.92
C HIS A 507 16.45 -9.30 18.49
N SER A 508 17.50 -9.21 17.69
CA SER A 508 17.56 -9.86 16.40
C SER A 508 18.24 -11.23 16.50
N TYR A 509 18.08 -12.06 15.50
CA TYR A 509 18.63 -13.41 15.50
C TYR A 509 19.28 -13.78 14.17
N LEU A 510 20.38 -14.53 14.26
CA LEU A 510 21.04 -15.19 13.13
C LEU A 510 20.99 -16.69 13.33
N TRP A 511 20.41 -17.44 12.40
CA TRP A 511 20.61 -18.87 12.28
C TRP A 511 21.65 -19.14 11.21
N ALA A 512 22.79 -19.70 11.61
CA ALA A 512 23.81 -20.21 10.70
C ALA A 512 23.55 -21.71 10.47
N ILE A 513 23.17 -22.05 9.25
CA ILE A 513 22.70 -23.38 8.86
C ILE A 513 23.73 -24.00 7.92
N THR A 514 24.35 -25.07 8.36
CA THR A 514 25.28 -25.88 7.56
C THR A 514 24.65 -27.23 7.21
N PRO A 515 25.24 -28.05 6.32
CA PRO A 515 24.77 -29.42 6.04
C PRO A 515 24.62 -30.30 7.27
N ASN A 516 25.37 -30.03 8.35
CA ASN A 516 25.46 -30.88 9.51
C ASN A 516 24.92 -30.30 10.80
N ARG A 517 24.72 -28.99 10.86
CA ARG A 517 24.35 -28.30 12.11
C ARG A 517 23.69 -26.96 11.84
N THR A 518 22.73 -26.62 12.70
CA THR A 518 22.18 -25.26 12.81
C THR A 518 22.66 -24.65 14.12
N ALA A 519 23.19 -23.44 14.09
CA ALA A 519 23.57 -22.67 15.27
C ALA A 519 22.83 -21.32 15.24
N ARG A 520 22.28 -20.91 16.38
CA ARG A 520 21.62 -19.62 16.56
C ARG A 520 22.54 -18.67 17.33
N TYR A 521 22.53 -17.42 16.91
CA TYR A 521 23.19 -16.30 17.58
C TYR A 521 22.18 -15.17 17.80
N GLN A 522 22.23 -14.58 18.99
CA GLN A 522 21.46 -13.38 19.28
C GLN A 522 22.26 -12.16 18.82
N LEU A 523 21.57 -11.24 18.18
CA LEU A 523 22.11 -10.01 17.63
C LEU A 523 21.46 -8.80 18.35
N PRO A 524 22.02 -7.59 18.18
CA PRO A 524 21.41 -6.35 18.69
C PRO A 524 19.98 -6.14 18.16
N PRO A 525 19.21 -5.25 18.82
CA PRO A 525 17.90 -4.83 18.32
C PRO A 525 17.94 -4.27 16.89
N SER A 526 16.84 -4.40 16.16
CA SER A 526 16.74 -3.97 14.75
C SER A 526 17.13 -2.51 14.54
N ASN A 527 16.72 -1.59 15.43
CA ASN A 527 17.00 -0.16 15.30
C ASN A 527 18.50 0.18 15.32
N GLU A 528 19.31 -0.58 16.06
CA GLU A 528 20.77 -0.40 16.07
C GLU A 528 21.38 -0.87 14.75
N ILE A 529 20.94 -2.03 14.26
CA ILE A 529 21.36 -2.58 12.97
C ILE A 529 20.94 -1.64 11.83
N ASP A 530 19.68 -1.21 11.80
CA ASP A 530 19.12 -0.32 10.78
C ASP A 530 19.90 1.00 10.68
N THR A 531 20.24 1.57 11.83
CA THR A 531 21.04 2.80 11.91
C THR A 531 22.44 2.60 11.33
N ALA A 532 23.11 1.49 11.67
CA ALA A 532 24.44 1.18 11.14
C ALA A 532 24.40 0.88 9.64
N VAL A 533 23.40 0.13 9.17
CA VAL A 533 23.18 -0.14 7.74
C VAL A 533 22.96 1.14 6.97
N PHE A 534 22.10 2.04 7.46
CA PHE A 534 21.85 3.32 6.81
C PHE A 534 23.13 4.15 6.66
N ARG A 535 23.91 4.33 7.73
CA ARG A 535 25.18 5.08 7.67
C ARG A 535 26.19 4.44 6.73
N TYR A 536 26.32 3.12 6.79
CA TYR A 536 27.25 2.39 5.92
C TYR A 536 26.87 2.49 4.45
N ARG A 537 25.59 2.36 4.11
CA ARG A 537 25.10 2.58 2.74
C ARG A 537 25.40 3.98 2.25
N GLN A 538 25.22 5.03 3.07
CA GLN A 538 25.59 6.40 2.68
C GLN A 538 27.09 6.51 2.37
N ALA A 539 27.95 5.83 3.12
CA ALA A 539 29.39 5.79 2.85
C ALA A 539 29.72 5.06 1.54
N LEU A 540 29.03 3.95 1.23
CA LEU A 540 29.22 3.20 -0.03
C LEU A 540 28.78 4.00 -1.25
N LEU A 541 27.69 4.75 -1.17
CA LEU A 541 27.17 5.61 -2.23
C LEU A 541 27.99 6.88 -2.41
N GLY A 542 28.80 7.25 -1.40
CA GLY A 542 29.68 8.39 -1.45
C GLY A 542 30.93 8.14 -2.31
N TRP A 543 31.69 9.22 -2.57
CA TRP A 543 32.90 9.16 -3.37
C TRP A 543 34.13 8.64 -2.58
N GLN A 544 33.96 8.32 -1.28
CA GLN A 544 35.04 7.86 -0.41
C GLN A 544 35.34 6.37 -0.63
N ASP A 545 36.60 6.00 -0.46
CA ASP A 545 37.05 4.61 -0.44
C ASP A 545 36.93 4.08 0.99
N VAL A 546 35.84 3.37 1.29
CA VAL A 546 35.50 2.88 2.65
C VAL A 546 36.58 1.95 3.20
N LEU A 547 37.32 1.25 2.35
CA LEU A 547 38.46 0.42 2.78
C LEU A 547 39.63 1.27 3.28
N LYS A 548 39.99 2.34 2.54
CA LYS A 548 41.06 3.24 2.93
C LYS A 548 40.76 4.04 4.18
N THR A 549 39.51 4.40 4.39
CA THR A 549 39.06 5.11 5.60
C THR A 549 38.86 4.19 6.79
N ALA A 550 38.99 2.86 6.61
CA ALA A 550 38.68 1.82 7.60
C ALA A 550 37.33 2.10 8.27
N ASN A 551 36.27 2.21 7.45
CA ASN A 551 34.94 2.61 7.88
C ASN A 551 34.46 1.75 9.05
N THR A 552 34.17 2.39 10.18
CA THR A 552 33.81 1.70 11.43
C THR A 552 32.45 1.00 11.36
N ASP A 553 31.46 1.53 10.62
CA ASP A 553 30.17 0.88 10.45
C ASP A 553 30.31 -0.41 9.62
N GLY A 554 31.15 -0.42 8.57
CA GLY A 554 31.42 -1.61 7.77
C GLY A 554 32.08 -2.73 8.57
N THR A 555 33.01 -2.41 9.47
CA THR A 555 33.61 -3.38 10.38
C THR A 555 32.62 -3.85 11.45
N HIS A 556 31.89 -2.92 12.05
CA HIS A 556 30.89 -3.24 13.07
C HIS A 556 29.81 -4.17 12.51
N LEU A 557 29.28 -3.88 11.33
CA LEU A 557 28.28 -4.75 10.68
C LEU A 557 28.82 -6.15 10.39
N TYR A 558 30.10 -6.27 9.97
CA TYR A 558 30.73 -7.57 9.82
C TYR A 558 30.78 -8.33 11.15
N ASP A 559 31.23 -7.67 12.20
CA ASP A 559 31.38 -8.28 13.53
C ASP A 559 30.04 -8.72 14.14
N VAL A 560 28.97 -7.98 13.87
CA VAL A 560 27.62 -8.30 14.34
C VAL A 560 26.95 -9.38 13.46
N LEU A 561 27.00 -9.24 12.15
CA LEU A 561 26.18 -10.03 11.24
C LEU A 561 26.90 -11.32 10.76
N VAL A 562 28.19 -11.31 10.59
CA VAL A 562 28.93 -12.40 9.91
C VAL A 562 29.88 -13.15 10.87
N ALA A 563 30.65 -12.39 11.66
CA ALA A 563 31.71 -12.96 12.51
C ALA A 563 31.21 -14.03 13.52
N PRO A 564 30.00 -13.95 14.09
CA PRO A 564 29.49 -15.01 14.97
C PRO A 564 29.46 -16.40 14.31
N ALA A 565 29.15 -16.44 13.01
CA ALA A 565 29.09 -17.69 12.24
C ALA A 565 30.41 -18.06 11.54
N LYS A 566 31.47 -17.25 11.63
CA LYS A 566 32.75 -17.44 10.89
C LYS A 566 33.32 -18.86 11.00
N LYS A 567 33.24 -19.46 12.20
CA LYS A 567 33.74 -20.83 12.42
C LYS A 567 32.94 -21.91 11.69
N LEU A 568 31.78 -21.59 11.17
CA LEU A 568 30.90 -22.49 10.41
C LEU A 568 31.05 -22.31 8.89
N MET A 569 31.83 -21.33 8.47
CA MET A 569 32.05 -20.98 7.07
C MET A 569 33.51 -21.29 6.70
N PRO A 570 33.79 -22.35 5.95
CA PRO A 570 35.13 -22.58 5.42
C PRO A 570 35.61 -21.43 4.53
N PRO A 571 36.91 -21.15 4.42
CA PRO A 571 37.44 -20.18 3.47
C PRO A 571 36.96 -20.46 2.03
N ASN A 572 36.64 -19.40 1.30
CA ASN A 572 36.08 -19.48 -0.06
C ASN A 572 34.78 -20.27 -0.18
N SER A 573 34.03 -20.44 0.92
CA SER A 573 32.76 -21.16 0.89
C SER A 573 31.65 -20.35 0.19
N ARG A 574 30.67 -21.09 -0.31
CA ARG A 574 29.40 -20.54 -0.80
C ARG A 574 28.51 -20.21 0.39
N VAL A 575 28.07 -18.96 0.48
CA VAL A 575 27.21 -18.46 1.54
C VAL A 575 25.93 -17.92 0.94
N ILE A 576 24.78 -18.42 1.41
CA ILE A 576 23.46 -17.94 1.01
C ILE A 576 22.92 -17.07 2.14
N LEU A 577 22.57 -15.85 1.84
CA LEU A 577 21.92 -14.94 2.77
C LEU A 577 20.40 -15.00 2.61
N ILE A 578 19.68 -15.11 3.71
CA ILE A 578 18.25 -14.86 3.78
C ILE A 578 18.10 -13.68 4.74
N THR A 579 17.96 -12.52 4.16
CA THR A 579 18.01 -11.20 4.81
C THR A 579 16.64 -10.77 5.36
N ASP A 580 16.58 -9.71 6.16
CA ASP A 580 15.40 -9.13 6.76
C ASP A 580 15.50 -7.61 6.86
N GLY A 581 14.43 -6.91 6.59
CA GLY A 581 14.31 -5.48 6.81
C GLY A 581 15.42 -4.69 6.11
N SER A 582 16.17 -3.86 6.84
CA SER A 582 17.24 -3.03 6.27
C SER A 582 18.37 -3.83 5.62
N LEU A 583 18.56 -5.10 6.02
CA LEU A 583 19.59 -5.97 5.46
C LEU A 583 19.34 -6.30 3.99
N ASP A 584 18.11 -6.21 3.51
CA ASP A 584 17.76 -6.43 2.09
C ASP A 584 18.44 -5.43 1.16
N SER A 585 18.75 -4.26 1.69
CA SER A 585 19.40 -3.16 0.97
C SER A 585 20.92 -3.10 1.19
N LEU A 586 21.49 -3.98 2.02
CA LEU A 586 22.90 -4.05 2.34
C LEU A 586 23.63 -5.02 1.42
N ASN A 587 24.67 -4.57 0.73
CA ASN A 587 25.58 -5.49 0.06
C ASN A 587 26.59 -6.04 1.07
N PHE A 588 26.39 -7.26 1.53
CA PHE A 588 27.27 -7.93 2.49
C PHE A 588 28.70 -8.15 1.99
N GLU A 589 28.89 -8.28 0.67
CA GLU A 589 30.21 -8.45 0.07
C GLU A 589 31.16 -7.30 0.39
N THR A 590 30.60 -6.11 0.70
CA THR A 590 31.37 -4.89 1.01
C THR A 590 31.75 -4.78 2.48
N LEU A 591 31.26 -5.66 3.36
CA LEU A 591 31.57 -5.61 4.78
C LEU A 591 33.07 -5.79 5.04
N LEU A 592 33.61 -5.08 6.03
CA LEU A 592 35.03 -5.00 6.30
C LEU A 592 35.50 -6.02 7.33
N VAL A 593 36.34 -6.92 6.92
CA VAL A 593 37.02 -7.90 7.77
C VAL A 593 38.32 -7.27 8.28
N SER A 594 38.50 -7.22 9.62
CA SER A 594 39.62 -6.51 10.24
C SER A 594 40.95 -7.29 10.25
N THR A 595 40.90 -8.62 10.14
CA THR A 595 42.10 -9.49 10.33
C THR A 595 42.24 -10.49 9.21
N PRO A 596 43.49 -10.78 8.72
CA PRO A 596 44.80 -10.28 9.20
C PRO A 596 45.06 -8.84 8.80
N ALA A 597 44.49 -8.34 7.72
CA ALA A 597 44.52 -6.96 7.26
C ALA A 597 43.06 -6.58 6.88
N VAL A 598 42.70 -5.31 6.89
CA VAL A 598 41.38 -4.85 6.50
C VAL A 598 41.16 -5.16 5.01
N HIS A 599 40.12 -5.91 4.71
CA HIS A 599 39.73 -6.31 3.36
C HIS A 599 38.20 -6.47 3.27
N TYR A 600 37.67 -6.60 2.06
CA TYR A 600 36.23 -6.83 1.87
C TYR A 600 35.87 -8.31 2.01
N TRP A 601 34.71 -8.62 2.60
CA TRP A 601 34.26 -10.02 2.80
C TRP A 601 34.10 -10.82 1.49
N ILE A 602 33.87 -10.16 0.34
CA ILE A 602 33.87 -10.82 -0.97
C ILE A 602 35.19 -11.58 -1.24
N GLU A 603 36.30 -11.17 -0.64
CA GLU A 603 37.60 -11.85 -0.79
C GLU A 603 37.60 -13.21 -0.09
N ASP A 604 36.81 -13.37 0.98
CA ASP A 604 36.72 -14.60 1.81
C ASP A 604 35.61 -15.57 1.37
N ALA A 605 34.52 -15.10 0.74
CA ALA A 605 33.34 -15.91 0.48
C ALA A 605 32.67 -15.58 -0.87
N THR A 606 31.96 -16.56 -1.43
CA THR A 606 31.04 -16.36 -2.55
C THR A 606 29.64 -16.17 -1.98
N VAL A 607 29.10 -14.96 -2.12
CA VAL A 607 27.84 -14.56 -1.49
C VAL A 607 26.73 -14.47 -2.53
N LEU A 608 25.56 -14.99 -2.16
CA LEU A 608 24.32 -14.86 -2.92
C LEU A 608 23.13 -14.71 -1.97
N THR A 609 22.02 -14.17 -2.46
CA THR A 609 20.83 -13.91 -1.65
C THR A 609 19.68 -14.82 -2.09
N ALA A 610 18.91 -15.32 -1.13
CA ALA A 610 17.67 -16.05 -1.38
C ALA A 610 16.53 -15.47 -0.54
N SER A 611 15.30 -15.62 -1.03
CA SER A 611 14.15 -15.02 -0.36
C SER A 611 13.68 -15.85 0.86
N SER A 612 13.78 -17.18 0.83
CA SER A 612 13.44 -18.08 1.96
C SER A 612 14.02 -19.48 1.78
N LEU A 613 14.06 -20.25 2.87
CA LEU A 613 14.44 -21.67 2.84
C LEU A 613 13.46 -22.49 2.00
N ARG A 614 12.16 -22.14 2.02
CA ARG A 614 11.13 -22.84 1.25
C ARG A 614 11.28 -22.63 -0.25
N VAL A 615 11.57 -21.41 -0.67
CA VAL A 615 11.86 -21.11 -2.08
C VAL A 615 13.08 -21.92 -2.54
N LEU A 616 14.15 -21.97 -1.75
CA LEU A 616 15.31 -22.83 -2.02
C LEU A 616 14.95 -24.32 -2.06
N ALA A 617 14.01 -24.78 -1.23
CA ALA A 617 13.59 -26.19 -1.18
C ALA A 617 12.74 -26.61 -2.38
N ALA A 618 11.92 -25.70 -2.92
CA ALA A 618 10.92 -25.97 -3.97
C ALA A 618 11.51 -26.28 -5.36
N SER A 619 12.76 -25.98 -5.57
CA SER A 619 13.42 -26.01 -6.89
C SER A 619 13.61 -27.38 -7.53
N LYS A 620 13.04 -28.47 -6.97
CA LYS A 620 13.19 -29.84 -7.48
C LYS A 620 12.49 -30.14 -8.82
N ASN A 621 11.53 -29.33 -9.24
CA ASN A 621 10.59 -29.72 -10.32
C ASN A 621 10.72 -28.89 -11.61
N HIS A 622 11.63 -27.94 -11.69
CA HIS A 622 11.81 -27.16 -12.91
C HIS A 622 12.98 -27.69 -13.73
N ARG A 623 12.73 -28.02 -14.99
CA ARG A 623 13.79 -28.39 -15.94
C ARG A 623 14.48 -27.13 -16.40
N ASP A 624 15.81 -27.16 -16.41
CA ASP A 624 16.62 -26.09 -17.00
C ASP A 624 16.30 -25.97 -18.50
N ALA A 625 16.29 -24.76 -19.03
CA ALA A 625 16.36 -24.59 -20.46
C ALA A 625 17.78 -25.00 -20.91
N GLU A 626 17.96 -26.27 -21.27
CA GLU A 626 19.23 -26.82 -21.75
C GLU A 626 19.68 -26.26 -23.11
N THR A 627 18.94 -25.28 -23.65
CA THR A 627 19.14 -24.74 -24.98
C THR A 627 20.46 -23.98 -25.14
N GLY A 628 21.00 -23.44 -24.04
CA GLY A 628 22.16 -22.55 -24.05
C GLY A 628 21.95 -21.27 -24.86
N LYS A 629 20.64 -20.91 -25.11
CA LYS A 629 20.28 -19.70 -25.88
C LYS A 629 20.29 -18.45 -25.03
N LEU A 630 20.68 -17.33 -25.64
CA LEU A 630 20.64 -15.99 -25.06
C LEU A 630 19.55 -15.14 -25.73
N LEU A 631 18.75 -14.46 -24.90
CA LEU A 631 17.96 -13.31 -25.29
C LEU A 631 18.66 -12.05 -24.75
N LEU A 632 19.05 -11.14 -25.63
CA LEU A 632 19.77 -9.92 -25.30
C LEU A 632 18.97 -8.72 -25.81
N ILE A 633 18.57 -7.82 -24.89
CA ILE A 633 17.80 -6.62 -25.23
C ILE A 633 18.54 -5.41 -24.64
N GLY A 634 19.04 -4.53 -25.50
CA GLY A 634 19.84 -3.42 -24.98
C GLY A 634 20.14 -2.32 -25.99
N ASP A 635 20.94 -1.32 -25.59
CA ASP A 635 21.24 -0.12 -26.36
C ASP A 635 19.97 0.54 -26.94
N ALA A 636 18.93 0.64 -26.10
CA ALA A 636 17.65 1.22 -26.48
C ALA A 636 17.78 2.70 -26.84
N ILE A 637 16.97 3.18 -27.78
CA ILE A 637 16.86 4.62 -28.04
C ILE A 637 16.10 5.26 -26.89
N ALA A 638 16.68 6.28 -26.28
CA ALA A 638 16.08 7.02 -25.18
C ALA A 638 14.65 7.49 -25.54
N PRO A 639 13.62 7.08 -24.80
CA PRO A 639 12.23 7.38 -25.15
C PRO A 639 11.83 8.84 -24.85
N SER A 640 12.55 9.53 -23.97
CA SER A 640 12.37 10.94 -23.63
C SER A 640 13.67 11.53 -23.10
N SER A 641 13.70 12.86 -22.90
CA SER A 641 14.83 13.59 -22.28
C SER A 641 15.11 13.17 -20.83
N ASP A 642 14.20 12.49 -20.16
CA ASP A 642 14.35 12.05 -18.78
C ASP A 642 15.34 10.88 -18.65
N TYR A 643 15.65 10.22 -19.76
CA TYR A 643 16.57 9.09 -19.82
C TYR A 643 17.81 9.48 -20.65
N ALA A 644 18.94 9.64 -19.95
CA ALA A 644 20.20 9.97 -20.64
C ALA A 644 20.66 8.80 -21.54
N PRO A 645 21.35 9.07 -22.67
CA PRO A 645 21.95 8.01 -23.46
C PRO A 645 22.95 7.18 -22.62
N LEU A 646 23.05 5.88 -22.90
CA LEU A 646 24.02 4.95 -22.32
C LEU A 646 25.16 4.71 -23.35
N PRO A 647 26.22 5.48 -23.33
CA PRO A 647 27.24 5.45 -24.40
C PRO A 647 28.01 4.13 -24.48
N ASN A 648 28.07 3.35 -23.40
CA ASN A 648 28.75 2.05 -23.37
C ASN A 648 27.79 0.86 -23.52
N ALA A 649 26.49 1.09 -23.68
CA ALA A 649 25.49 0.01 -23.79
C ALA A 649 25.81 -0.93 -24.98
N MET A 650 26.13 -0.39 -26.14
CA MET A 650 26.50 -1.22 -27.31
C MET A 650 27.78 -2.01 -27.05
N ARG A 651 28.75 -1.48 -26.32
CA ARG A 651 29.95 -2.21 -25.92
C ARG A 651 29.63 -3.39 -25.00
N GLU A 652 28.72 -3.22 -24.06
CA GLU A 652 28.24 -4.30 -23.19
C GLU A 652 27.51 -5.36 -24.02
N VAL A 653 26.58 -4.95 -24.90
CA VAL A 653 25.89 -5.85 -25.83
C VAL A 653 26.91 -6.70 -26.61
N GLN A 654 27.90 -6.08 -27.24
CA GLN A 654 28.93 -6.79 -28.00
C GLN A 654 29.79 -7.73 -27.15
N ASN A 655 30.15 -7.30 -25.94
CA ASN A 655 30.90 -8.15 -25.00
C ASN A 655 30.07 -9.41 -24.65
N VAL A 656 28.80 -9.27 -24.32
CA VAL A 656 27.95 -10.40 -23.92
C VAL A 656 27.68 -11.32 -25.13
N GLU A 657 27.23 -10.78 -26.26
CA GLU A 657 26.85 -11.59 -27.43
C GLU A 657 28.04 -12.36 -28.05
N SER A 658 29.27 -11.89 -27.88
CA SER A 658 30.49 -12.54 -28.38
C SER A 658 30.74 -13.94 -27.75
N HIS A 659 30.08 -14.23 -26.64
CA HIS A 659 30.17 -15.52 -25.97
C HIS A 659 29.20 -16.58 -26.50
N PHE A 660 28.25 -16.20 -27.33
CA PHE A 660 27.20 -17.07 -27.87
C PHE A 660 27.27 -17.15 -29.40
N PRO A 661 27.18 -18.34 -29.99
CA PRO A 661 27.04 -18.48 -31.45
C PRO A 661 25.80 -17.75 -31.98
N VAL A 662 25.82 -17.31 -33.24
CA VAL A 662 24.73 -16.53 -33.86
C VAL A 662 23.40 -17.29 -33.79
N GLU A 663 23.43 -18.61 -34.02
CA GLU A 663 22.27 -19.50 -33.98
C GLU A 663 21.73 -19.75 -32.58
N LYS A 664 22.43 -19.34 -31.54
CA LYS A 664 22.04 -19.47 -30.13
C LYS A 664 21.77 -18.15 -29.44
N ARG A 665 21.62 -17.07 -30.21
CA ARG A 665 21.32 -15.76 -29.63
C ARG A 665 20.27 -15.03 -30.43
N GLU A 666 19.42 -14.31 -29.70
CA GLU A 666 18.49 -13.33 -30.26
C GLU A 666 18.85 -11.98 -29.61
N THR A 667 19.27 -11.02 -30.44
CA THR A 667 19.73 -9.70 -29.97
C THR A 667 18.83 -8.61 -30.55
N PHE A 668 18.25 -7.80 -29.67
CA PHE A 668 17.43 -6.65 -30.05
C PHE A 668 18.10 -5.37 -29.55
N THR A 669 18.42 -4.48 -30.48
CA THR A 669 19.10 -3.22 -30.17
C THR A 669 18.39 -2.05 -30.84
N ARG A 670 18.72 -0.83 -30.42
CA ARG A 670 18.20 0.41 -30.98
C ARG A 670 16.66 0.43 -30.98
N ASP A 671 16.03 0.71 -32.11
CA ASP A 671 14.58 0.75 -32.32
C ASP A 671 13.88 -0.60 -32.14
N HIS A 672 14.62 -1.70 -32.21
CA HIS A 672 14.11 -3.06 -31.97
C HIS A 672 14.17 -3.46 -30.48
N ALA A 673 14.90 -2.75 -29.64
CA ALA A 673 14.97 -2.99 -28.18
C ALA A 673 13.71 -2.46 -27.49
N THR A 674 12.57 -3.11 -27.72
CA THR A 674 11.24 -2.69 -27.23
C THR A 674 10.66 -3.68 -26.22
N PRO A 675 9.67 -3.31 -25.38
CA PRO A 675 8.95 -4.26 -24.52
C PRO A 675 8.36 -5.43 -25.32
N ALA A 676 7.86 -5.17 -26.54
CA ALA A 676 7.33 -6.20 -27.43
C ALA A 676 8.39 -7.26 -27.81
N ALA A 677 9.66 -6.87 -27.95
CA ALA A 677 10.73 -7.81 -28.23
C ALA A 677 10.85 -8.90 -27.15
N TYR A 678 10.69 -8.55 -25.86
CA TYR A 678 10.64 -9.52 -24.77
C TYR A 678 9.34 -10.33 -24.79
N LEU A 679 8.18 -9.67 -24.89
CA LEU A 679 6.88 -10.31 -24.77
C LEU A 679 6.57 -11.31 -25.91
N THR A 680 7.10 -11.06 -27.12
CA THR A 680 6.85 -11.89 -28.30
C THR A 680 7.93 -12.93 -28.60
N SER A 681 9.09 -12.87 -27.91
CA SER A 681 10.22 -13.80 -28.15
C SER A 681 10.04 -15.18 -27.52
N ASP A 682 8.92 -15.46 -26.83
CA ASP A 682 8.76 -16.66 -26.00
C ASP A 682 9.92 -16.82 -25.01
N PRO A 683 10.01 -15.95 -23.98
CA PRO A 683 11.20 -15.86 -23.12
C PRO A 683 11.50 -17.14 -22.33
N GLY A 684 10.54 -18.07 -22.22
CA GLY A 684 10.73 -19.37 -21.58
C GLY A 684 11.71 -20.31 -22.27
N GLN A 685 12.04 -20.08 -23.55
CA GLN A 685 12.99 -20.91 -24.31
C GLN A 685 14.47 -20.58 -24.06
N PHE A 686 14.76 -19.41 -23.43
CA PHE A 686 16.15 -18.95 -23.26
C PHE A 686 16.73 -19.39 -21.93
N SER A 687 17.99 -19.86 -21.96
CA SER A 687 18.79 -20.17 -20.77
C SER A 687 19.36 -18.93 -20.11
N PHE A 688 19.62 -17.90 -20.92
CA PHE A 688 20.16 -16.61 -20.50
C PHE A 688 19.30 -15.48 -21.05
N ILE A 689 18.98 -14.52 -20.20
CA ILE A 689 18.28 -13.29 -20.57
C ILE A 689 19.11 -12.13 -20.02
N HIS A 690 19.47 -11.15 -20.87
CA HIS A 690 20.29 -10.04 -20.48
C HIS A 690 19.71 -8.71 -20.98
N PHE A 691 19.50 -7.77 -20.07
CA PHE A 691 19.03 -6.43 -20.37
C PHE A 691 20.14 -5.42 -20.13
N VAL A 692 20.37 -4.51 -21.10
CA VAL A 692 21.27 -3.36 -21.02
C VAL A 692 20.45 -2.10 -21.26
N ALA A 693 19.88 -1.53 -20.21
CA ALA A 693 18.89 -0.47 -20.35
C ALA A 693 18.79 0.35 -19.06
N HIS A 694 18.07 1.47 -19.09
CA HIS A 694 17.61 2.09 -17.85
C HIS A 694 16.53 1.25 -17.16
N ALA A 695 16.35 1.45 -15.86
CA ALA A 695 15.18 0.95 -15.15
C ALA A 695 14.61 2.05 -14.26
N THR A 696 13.32 1.96 -14.02
CA THR A 696 12.60 2.76 -13.02
C THR A 696 12.17 1.84 -11.89
N ALA A 697 12.42 2.26 -10.67
CA ALA A 697 11.98 1.57 -9.48
C ALA A 697 10.83 2.35 -8.85
N SER A 698 9.66 1.72 -8.75
CA SER A 698 8.49 2.30 -8.10
C SER A 698 8.46 1.86 -6.65
N LYS A 699 8.54 2.82 -5.72
CA LYS A 699 8.38 2.55 -4.28
C LYS A 699 6.93 2.30 -3.90
N LEU A 700 6.00 3.08 -4.49
CA LEU A 700 4.58 2.98 -4.16
C LEU A 700 3.91 1.77 -4.80
N SER A 701 4.42 1.27 -5.92
CA SER A 701 3.88 0.10 -6.61
C SER A 701 5.03 -0.70 -7.23
N PRO A 702 5.70 -1.58 -6.48
CA PRO A 702 6.89 -2.27 -6.96
C PRO A 702 6.70 -3.09 -8.23
N LEU A 703 5.48 -3.58 -8.50
CA LEU A 703 5.15 -4.24 -9.76
C LEU A 703 5.07 -3.26 -10.94
N ASP A 704 5.06 -1.95 -10.69
CA ASP A 704 5.20 -0.90 -11.70
C ASP A 704 6.67 -0.47 -11.92
N SER A 705 7.61 -1.11 -11.24
CA SER A 705 9.02 -1.02 -11.61
C SER A 705 9.20 -1.55 -13.03
N ALA A 706 10.00 -0.88 -13.85
CA ALA A 706 10.07 -1.21 -15.26
C ALA A 706 11.49 -1.09 -15.82
N ILE A 707 11.79 -1.94 -16.79
CA ILE A 707 12.94 -1.77 -17.70
C ILE A 707 12.52 -0.78 -18.80
N VAL A 708 13.33 0.25 -19.01
CA VAL A 708 13.05 1.33 -19.97
C VAL A 708 13.73 1.01 -21.28
N LEU A 709 12.94 0.80 -22.31
CA LEU A 709 13.37 0.36 -23.65
C LEU A 709 12.97 1.40 -24.70
N SER A 710 13.18 1.08 -25.97
CA SER A 710 12.74 1.91 -27.09
C SER A 710 11.21 1.89 -27.21
N ARG A 711 10.62 2.98 -27.71
CA ARG A 711 9.18 3.05 -27.93
C ARG A 711 8.71 2.03 -28.95
N SER A 712 7.68 1.27 -28.63
CA SER A 712 6.87 0.56 -29.61
C SER A 712 5.87 1.54 -30.25
N SER A 713 5.38 1.25 -31.45
CA SER A 713 4.35 2.08 -32.11
C SER A 713 3.03 2.00 -31.34
N GLY A 714 2.52 3.11 -30.83
CA GLY A 714 1.12 3.22 -30.40
C GLY A 714 0.85 4.01 -29.15
N ASP A 715 1.34 3.66 -27.97
CA ASP A 715 0.89 4.24 -26.69
C ASP A 715 2.01 5.06 -26.01
N GLN A 716 1.62 6.04 -25.14
CA GLN A 716 2.58 6.92 -24.49
C GLN A 716 3.58 6.17 -23.58
N ASP A 717 3.17 5.06 -22.96
CA ASP A 717 4.00 4.21 -22.08
C ASP A 717 4.55 2.95 -22.77
N SER A 718 4.47 2.85 -24.10
CA SER A 718 4.90 1.70 -24.89
C SER A 718 6.40 1.39 -24.88
N PHE A 719 7.17 2.07 -24.03
CA PHE A 719 8.61 1.91 -23.85
C PHE A 719 9.00 1.26 -22.52
N LYS A 720 8.05 0.91 -21.66
CA LYS A 720 8.28 0.31 -20.34
C LYS A 720 7.88 -1.17 -20.34
N LEU A 721 8.82 -2.04 -19.94
CA LEU A 721 8.53 -3.44 -19.61
C LEU A 721 8.38 -3.51 -18.08
N TYR A 722 7.15 -3.57 -17.62
CA TYR A 722 6.83 -3.57 -16.18
C TYR A 722 7.07 -4.94 -15.53
N ALA A 723 7.38 -4.93 -14.23
CA ALA A 723 7.50 -6.16 -13.45
C ALA A 723 6.21 -7.01 -13.50
N ARG A 724 5.02 -6.38 -13.50
CA ARG A 724 3.74 -7.06 -13.66
C ARG A 724 3.57 -7.75 -15.02
N ASP A 725 4.22 -7.26 -16.07
CA ASP A 725 4.16 -7.86 -17.41
C ASP A 725 5.08 -9.08 -17.51
N ILE A 726 6.11 -9.15 -16.66
CA ILE A 726 7.07 -10.27 -16.61
C ILE A 726 6.46 -11.48 -15.88
N THR A 727 5.77 -11.26 -14.77
CA THR A 727 5.30 -12.33 -13.87
C THR A 727 4.39 -13.39 -14.50
N PRO A 728 3.57 -13.12 -15.56
CA PRO A 728 2.75 -14.12 -16.19
C PRO A 728 3.53 -15.08 -17.13
N HIS A 729 4.74 -14.71 -17.54
CA HIS A 729 5.53 -15.48 -18.50
C HIS A 729 6.41 -16.51 -17.78
N LEU A 730 6.09 -17.80 -17.96
CA LEU A 730 6.90 -18.86 -17.36
C LEU A 730 8.31 -18.87 -17.93
N LEU A 731 9.31 -18.79 -17.06
CA LEU A 731 10.73 -18.81 -17.42
C LEU A 731 11.40 -20.10 -16.96
N HIS A 732 12.40 -20.52 -17.76
CA HIS A 732 13.33 -21.62 -17.44
C HIS A 732 14.78 -21.13 -17.50
N ALA A 733 14.99 -19.83 -17.43
CA ALA A 733 16.30 -19.21 -17.55
C ALA A 733 17.20 -19.54 -16.35
N ASN A 734 18.42 -20.00 -16.63
CA ASN A 734 19.44 -20.23 -15.63
C ASN A 734 19.92 -18.92 -15.02
N LEU A 735 19.96 -17.88 -15.83
CA LEU A 735 20.40 -16.56 -15.40
C LEU A 735 19.64 -15.46 -16.16
N VAL A 736 19.04 -14.56 -15.40
CA VAL A 736 18.57 -13.25 -15.90
C VAL A 736 19.49 -12.18 -15.35
N THR A 737 20.03 -11.32 -16.20
CA THR A 737 20.86 -10.18 -15.81
C THR A 737 20.14 -8.88 -16.14
N ILE A 738 19.93 -8.03 -15.14
CA ILE A 738 19.31 -6.71 -15.27
C ILE A 738 20.42 -5.68 -15.07
N SER A 739 21.10 -5.35 -16.15
CA SER A 739 22.15 -4.35 -16.16
C SER A 739 21.53 -2.96 -16.25
N SER A 740 21.03 -2.46 -15.12
CA SER A 740 20.30 -1.18 -14.99
C SER A 740 20.36 -0.68 -13.57
N CYS A 741 20.00 0.59 -13.35
CA CYS A 741 19.86 1.15 -12.00
C CYS A 741 18.70 0.49 -11.25
N TYR A 742 18.89 0.17 -9.95
CA TYR A 742 17.87 -0.42 -9.09
C TYR A 742 17.19 -1.68 -9.64
N GLY A 743 17.88 -2.47 -10.43
CA GLY A 743 17.36 -3.71 -11.02
C GLY A 743 16.93 -4.77 -9.99
N ALA A 744 17.43 -4.69 -8.75
CA ALA A 744 17.03 -5.59 -7.68
C ALA A 744 15.63 -5.28 -7.13
N GLY A 745 15.25 -4.01 -7.09
CA GLY A 745 13.99 -3.50 -6.55
C GLY A 745 14.19 -2.22 -5.75
N ALA A 746 13.10 -1.53 -5.44
CA ALA A 746 13.12 -0.25 -4.73
C ALA A 746 12.57 -0.34 -3.31
N GLU A 747 11.70 -1.29 -3.04
CA GLU A 747 10.96 -1.41 -1.79
C GLU A 747 11.16 -2.79 -1.17
N ALA A 748 11.51 -2.82 0.11
CA ALA A 748 11.58 -4.04 0.91
C ALA A 748 10.31 -4.14 1.75
N TYR A 749 9.48 -5.13 1.47
CA TYR A 749 8.29 -5.42 2.27
C TYR A 749 8.62 -6.38 3.40
N SER A 750 8.08 -6.09 4.60
CA SER A 750 8.25 -6.97 5.75
C SER A 750 7.81 -8.40 5.41
N GLY A 751 8.74 -9.34 5.53
CA GLY A 751 8.54 -10.75 5.20
C GLY A 751 8.61 -11.13 3.72
N GLU A 752 8.47 -10.21 2.75
CA GLU A 752 8.60 -10.54 1.31
C GLU A 752 9.99 -10.20 0.73
N GLY A 753 10.75 -9.33 1.43
CA GLY A 753 12.06 -8.87 0.97
C GLY A 753 11.97 -7.79 -0.10
N LEU A 754 13.03 -7.62 -0.87
CA LEU A 754 13.12 -6.60 -1.91
C LEU A 754 12.27 -7.01 -3.12
N VAL A 755 11.18 -6.27 -3.36
CA VAL A 755 10.25 -6.50 -4.46
C VAL A 755 10.49 -5.52 -5.60
N GLY A 756 10.51 -6.03 -6.82
CA GLY A 756 10.75 -5.26 -8.04
C GLY A 756 11.08 -6.19 -9.20
N LEU A 757 11.98 -5.77 -10.07
CA LEU A 757 12.31 -6.53 -11.28
C LEU A 757 12.94 -7.90 -10.98
N SER A 758 13.90 -7.98 -10.03
CA SER A 758 14.51 -9.28 -9.67
C SER A 758 13.48 -10.25 -9.09
N TRP A 759 12.59 -9.77 -8.23
CA TRP A 759 11.49 -10.56 -7.69
C TRP A 759 10.56 -11.07 -8.83
N ALA A 760 10.23 -10.21 -9.78
CA ALA A 760 9.34 -10.56 -10.89
C ALA A 760 9.91 -11.69 -11.76
N PHE A 761 11.21 -11.65 -12.09
CA PHE A 761 11.88 -12.71 -12.83
C PHE A 761 11.98 -14.02 -12.03
N LEU A 762 12.27 -13.97 -10.72
CA LEU A 762 12.24 -15.15 -9.85
C LEU A 762 10.82 -15.72 -9.79
N ARG A 763 9.80 -14.86 -9.64
CA ARG A 763 8.39 -15.26 -9.62
C ARG A 763 7.94 -15.90 -10.93
N ALA A 764 8.48 -15.44 -12.04
CA ALA A 764 8.27 -16.02 -13.36
C ALA A 764 8.98 -17.38 -13.53
N GLY A 765 9.94 -17.75 -12.67
CA GLY A 765 10.61 -19.04 -12.70
C GLY A 765 12.10 -19.02 -13.06
N ALA A 766 12.72 -17.85 -13.20
CA ALA A 766 14.15 -17.74 -13.38
C ALA A 766 14.91 -18.35 -12.16
N HIS A 767 16.02 -19.06 -12.43
CA HIS A 767 16.79 -19.71 -11.37
C HIS A 767 17.62 -18.71 -10.58
N ASN A 768 18.30 -17.83 -11.30
CA ASN A 768 19.16 -16.79 -10.76
C ASN A 768 18.85 -15.47 -11.46
N VAL A 769 18.86 -14.39 -10.70
CA VAL A 769 18.71 -13.04 -11.22
C VAL A 769 19.82 -12.17 -10.66
N ILE A 770 20.55 -11.50 -11.52
CA ILE A 770 21.48 -10.43 -11.14
C ILE A 770 20.76 -9.11 -11.31
N GLY A 771 20.62 -8.38 -10.22
CA GLY A 771 20.08 -7.03 -10.18
C GLY A 771 20.97 -6.10 -9.39
N THR A 772 20.66 -4.81 -9.38
CA THR A 772 21.50 -3.77 -8.77
C THR A 772 20.77 -3.09 -7.62
N LEU A 773 21.50 -2.81 -6.54
CA LEU A 773 21.01 -2.15 -5.32
C LEU A 773 21.03 -0.62 -5.41
N TRP A 774 21.79 -0.04 -6.35
CA TRP A 774 21.91 1.40 -6.59
C TRP A 774 22.32 1.67 -8.04
N ASP A 775 22.47 2.94 -8.38
CA ASP A 775 22.84 3.39 -9.72
C ASP A 775 24.22 2.90 -10.15
N VAL A 776 24.30 2.39 -11.36
CA VAL A 776 25.53 1.81 -11.93
C VAL A 776 26.23 2.77 -12.89
N SER A 777 27.54 2.65 -12.94
CA SER A 777 28.36 3.34 -13.94
C SER A 777 28.38 2.54 -15.24
N ASP A 778 27.84 3.08 -16.30
CA ASP A 778 27.77 2.47 -17.64
C ASP A 778 29.13 1.91 -18.14
N ALA A 779 30.25 2.63 -17.90
CA ALA A 779 31.56 2.19 -18.32
C ALA A 779 32.12 0.98 -17.55
N SER A 780 31.98 0.95 -16.20
CA SER A 780 32.48 -0.15 -15.38
C SER A 780 31.61 -1.39 -15.53
N THR A 781 30.30 -1.21 -15.81
CA THR A 781 29.35 -2.28 -16.02
C THR A 781 29.68 -3.11 -17.24
N ALA A 782 29.95 -2.49 -18.38
CA ALA A 782 30.35 -3.20 -19.59
C ALA A 782 31.61 -4.08 -19.41
N ASP A 783 32.62 -3.62 -18.61
CA ASP A 783 33.78 -4.41 -18.28
C ASP A 783 33.49 -5.56 -17.31
N LEU A 784 32.66 -5.32 -16.29
CA LEU A 784 32.25 -6.32 -15.32
C LEU A 784 31.46 -7.45 -15.99
N MET A 785 30.50 -7.11 -16.84
CA MET A 785 29.66 -8.09 -17.53
C MET A 785 30.47 -8.91 -18.53
N GLY A 786 31.35 -8.27 -19.32
CA GLY A 786 32.25 -9.01 -20.21
C GLY A 786 33.07 -10.07 -19.46
N ARG A 787 33.70 -9.71 -18.34
CA ARG A 787 34.51 -10.63 -17.51
C ARG A 787 33.64 -11.73 -16.89
N MET A 788 32.44 -11.41 -16.44
CA MET A 788 31.50 -12.40 -15.90
C MET A 788 31.14 -13.46 -16.96
N TYR A 789 30.81 -13.04 -18.18
CA TYR A 789 30.50 -13.97 -19.26
C TYR A 789 31.71 -14.78 -19.73
N ASP A 790 32.95 -14.23 -19.66
CA ASP A 790 34.18 -15.01 -19.84
C ASP A 790 34.27 -16.18 -18.87
N GLU A 791 33.93 -15.94 -17.57
CA GLU A 791 34.00 -16.96 -16.54
C GLU A 791 32.86 -17.99 -16.67
N LEU A 792 31.64 -17.53 -17.04
CA LEU A 792 30.52 -18.44 -17.36
C LEU A 792 30.89 -19.38 -18.52
N LYS A 793 31.55 -18.88 -19.58
CA LYS A 793 32.02 -19.69 -20.70
C LYS A 793 33.12 -20.69 -20.31
N ARG A 794 33.88 -20.40 -19.25
CA ARG A 794 34.86 -21.34 -18.65
C ARG A 794 34.19 -22.38 -17.76
N GLY A 795 32.85 -22.36 -17.60
CA GLY A 795 32.08 -23.31 -16.82
C GLY A 795 31.93 -22.95 -15.35
N GLN A 796 32.23 -21.73 -14.93
CA GLN A 796 31.91 -21.28 -13.57
C GLN A 796 30.42 -21.10 -13.37
N THR A 797 29.94 -21.28 -12.13
CA THR A 797 28.58 -20.97 -11.75
C THR A 797 28.34 -19.43 -11.77
N PRO A 798 27.09 -18.96 -11.95
CA PRO A 798 26.82 -17.52 -12.03
C PRO A 798 27.37 -16.71 -10.86
N GLU A 799 27.28 -17.24 -9.63
CA GLU A 799 27.78 -16.58 -8.43
C GLU A 799 29.32 -16.51 -8.39
N ALA A 800 30.00 -17.57 -8.83
CA ALA A 800 31.45 -17.62 -8.87
C ALA A 800 32.00 -16.69 -9.99
N ALA A 801 31.32 -16.70 -11.13
CA ALA A 801 31.65 -15.83 -12.27
C ALA A 801 31.48 -14.34 -11.90
N LEU A 802 30.37 -13.98 -11.26
CA LEU A 802 30.11 -12.62 -10.78
C LEU A 802 31.16 -12.20 -9.74
N ARG A 803 31.47 -13.06 -8.75
CA ARG A 803 32.54 -12.80 -7.77
C ARG A 803 33.88 -12.55 -8.44
N THR A 804 34.29 -13.41 -9.37
CA THR A 804 35.58 -13.27 -10.08
C THR A 804 35.65 -11.95 -10.85
N ALA A 805 34.55 -11.56 -11.54
CA ALA A 805 34.46 -10.30 -12.25
C ALA A 805 34.57 -9.11 -11.29
N LYS A 806 33.89 -9.13 -10.16
CA LYS A 806 33.98 -8.08 -9.12
C LYS A 806 35.37 -7.97 -8.52
N LEU A 807 35.99 -9.08 -8.16
CA LEU A 807 37.36 -9.09 -7.63
C LEU A 807 38.38 -8.52 -8.63
N SER A 808 38.15 -8.75 -9.92
CA SER A 808 39.03 -8.17 -10.95
C SER A 808 38.93 -6.63 -11.03
N LEU A 809 37.76 -6.05 -10.77
CA LEU A 809 37.59 -4.61 -10.63
C LEU A 809 38.12 -4.09 -9.30
N LEU A 810 37.86 -4.77 -8.20
CA LEU A 810 38.38 -4.45 -6.87
C LEU A 810 39.92 -4.35 -6.88
N HIS A 811 40.60 -5.27 -7.54
CA HIS A 811 42.06 -5.32 -7.63
C HIS A 811 42.64 -4.52 -8.79
N SER A 812 41.82 -3.77 -9.55
CA SER A 812 42.26 -2.91 -10.63
C SER A 812 42.86 -1.60 -10.11
N ASP A 813 43.68 -0.98 -10.94
CA ASP A 813 44.18 0.38 -10.70
C ASP A 813 43.07 1.41 -11.00
N GLY A 814 42.93 2.42 -10.18
CA GLY A 814 42.01 3.54 -10.43
C GLY A 814 40.71 3.52 -9.62
N VAL A 815 39.65 4.17 -10.15
CA VAL A 815 38.40 4.42 -9.42
C VAL A 815 37.52 3.20 -9.34
N ALA A 816 37.62 2.27 -10.29
CA ALA A 816 36.79 1.06 -10.39
C ALA A 816 36.95 0.12 -9.19
N ARG A 817 38.01 0.23 -8.40
CA ARG A 817 38.22 -0.53 -7.17
C ARG A 817 37.28 -0.15 -6.04
N LYS A 818 36.63 1.04 -6.09
CA LYS A 818 35.68 1.46 -5.07
C LYS A 818 34.37 0.65 -5.16
N PRO A 819 33.74 0.32 -4.02
CA PRO A 819 32.50 -0.49 -4.00
C PRO A 819 31.38 0.07 -4.87
N PHE A 820 31.30 1.40 -5.02
CA PHE A 820 30.31 2.03 -5.88
C PHE A 820 30.26 1.43 -7.29
N TYR A 821 31.40 0.99 -7.84
CA TYR A 821 31.51 0.51 -9.23
C TYR A 821 31.30 -0.99 -9.41
N TRP A 822 31.67 -1.83 -8.42
CA TRP A 822 31.60 -3.28 -8.56
C TRP A 822 30.51 -3.92 -7.68
N ALA A 823 30.14 -3.26 -6.59
CA ALA A 823 29.24 -3.84 -5.60
C ALA A 823 27.73 -3.59 -5.82
N PRO A 824 27.25 -2.76 -6.78
CA PRO A 824 25.80 -2.66 -7.01
C PRO A 824 25.16 -4.00 -7.34
N PHE A 825 25.83 -4.83 -8.12
CA PHE A 825 25.31 -6.09 -8.61
C PHE A 825 25.21 -7.12 -7.50
N GLN A 826 24.03 -7.72 -7.37
CA GLN A 826 23.77 -8.77 -6.40
C GLN A 826 23.06 -9.94 -7.10
N LEU A 827 23.44 -11.18 -6.73
CA LEU A 827 22.80 -12.36 -7.26
C LEU A 827 21.73 -12.86 -6.32
N TYR A 828 20.51 -12.92 -6.82
CA TYR A 828 19.34 -13.50 -6.16
C TYR A 828 19.08 -14.89 -6.74
N THR A 829 18.91 -15.88 -5.87
CA THR A 829 18.66 -17.26 -6.29
C THR A 829 17.31 -17.76 -5.79
N GLY A 830 16.53 -18.35 -6.69
CA GLY A 830 15.33 -19.12 -6.38
C GLY A 830 15.61 -20.63 -6.29
N ARG A 831 16.87 -21.04 -6.45
CA ARG A 831 17.27 -22.46 -6.50
C ARG A 831 18.44 -22.79 -5.59
N ARG A 832 18.55 -24.13 -5.34
CA ARG A 832 19.66 -24.74 -4.61
C ARG A 832 20.95 -24.68 -5.39
#